data_97dc0817345dbef54bbf86b9411adbf5
#
_entry.id   97dc0817345dbef54bbf86b9411adbf5
#
_cell.length_a   1.000
_cell.length_b   1.000
_cell.length_c   1.000
_cell.angle_alpha   90.00
_cell.angle_beta   90.00
_cell.angle_gamma   90.00
#
_symmetry.space_group_name_H-M   'P 1'
#
loop_
_entity.id
_entity.type
_entity.pdbx_description
1 polymer ?
#
loop_
_entity_poly.entity_id
_entity_poly.type
_entity_poly.pdbx_seq_one_letter_code
_entity_poly.pdbx_strand_id
1 'polypeptide(L)'
;MSLMEKIFGNLNAKEVKKLEKIAEKVEALDEETAKLSDDELRAKTDEFKGRLAEGETLDDLLPEAFAVCREAAVRSLGMKHFHVQIIGGIVLHQGRIAEMKTGEGKTLMATLPVYLNALSGDGVHVVTVNDYLAKRDAEWMGKLYTFLGLTVGCVINSITGEERKQAYRCDITYGTNNEFGFDYLRDNMVIYKEELLQRELNYAIIDEVDSILIDEARTPLIISGQGDKSTDLYQKADRFVKTLTRGEQIDEKDANPTGDFIVDEKDKQVSLTDAGVSKAEAFFGVENFGDPENMEINHHVLQALKAHNIMERDVDYIVSDGEILIVDEFTGRLMVGRRFSNGLHQAIEAKEHVSVRSESKTMATITLQNYFRMYNKLSGMTGTAKTEEEEFRDIYNMDVVVVPTNKPPKREDLPDSVYLKESGKYKALANKVAEVHATGQPVLVGTISIEKSELLSNLLTKKGVKHNVLNAKQHEREAEIVAEAGRLGQVTIATNMAGRGTDIILGGNPEFEAKREMKKLGYTEEQILFATSFVKSDDEELNAARQKFAELHDKYKAERQPEHEQVVELGGLCILGSERHESRRIDNQLRGRAGRQGDPGTTQFFISLEDDLMRRFGGEMMQNIVSRFGLAEDEPLEANVLSRRIENAQKKVEGKNFGIRKYVLQYDNVMNKQRTIIYGERRKVLFGEDIRSDIMNMKDSLVAAIIGPSTMDSKFPEEWNFAEMRRNLNKLIPSYEMRVDYSADELRDMTQESLIQDICAELDELYTKKEEEVGAEQMREIERVILLRVVDSLWMDHIDAMDQLKSGIGLRAIGQQDPAAEYGKEGFDMFEQMIGAIQEDTVRYCYNVSVDTKAERKSVTGGSMTASKSEYHDEEPQSGEPAQHKEEREHRQETVRRESPKIGRNDPCPCGSGKKYKNCCMKKDMADTE
;
A
#
# COMPACT_ATOMS: atom_id res chain seq x y z
N MET A 1 -12.63 34.03 -8.08
CA MET A 1 -11.23 34.48 -8.29
C MET A 1 -10.69 35.02 -7.00
N SER A 2 -9.61 34.42 -6.48
CA SER A 2 -8.93 34.90 -5.28
C SER A 2 -8.29 36.28 -5.54
N LEU A 3 -7.95 37.04 -4.48
CA LEU A 3 -7.26 38.34 -4.61
C LEU A 3 -5.89 38.19 -5.30
N MET A 4 -5.23 37.04 -5.12
CA MET A 4 -3.99 36.63 -5.77
C MET A 4 -4.16 36.46 -7.29
N GLU A 5 -5.23 35.83 -7.75
CA GLU A 5 -5.55 35.66 -9.18
C GLU A 5 -5.83 37.00 -9.88
N LYS A 6 -6.38 37.97 -9.17
CA LYS A 6 -6.60 39.34 -9.70
C LYS A 6 -5.30 40.13 -9.88
N ILE A 7 -4.28 39.84 -9.04
CA ILE A 7 -3.00 40.58 -9.06
C ILE A 7 -1.98 39.92 -10.02
N PHE A 8 -1.88 38.60 -9.99
CA PHE A 8 -0.85 37.81 -10.74
C PHE A 8 -1.37 37.18 -12.02
N GLY A 9 -2.68 37.23 -12.29
CA GLY A 9 -3.33 36.51 -13.37
C GLY A 9 -3.45 35.01 -13.02
N ASN A 10 -4.09 34.25 -13.89
CA ASN A 10 -4.19 32.77 -13.73
C ASN A 10 -2.83 32.15 -14.07
N LEU A 11 -2.07 31.76 -13.05
CA LEU A 11 -0.75 31.12 -13.18
C LEU A 11 -0.81 29.85 -14.01
N ASN A 12 -1.86 29.03 -13.82
CA ASN A 12 -2.07 27.83 -14.60
C ASN A 12 -2.24 28.13 -16.10
N ALA A 13 -3.00 29.17 -16.45
CA ALA A 13 -3.20 29.56 -17.84
C ALA A 13 -1.91 30.06 -18.52
N LYS A 14 -1.02 30.70 -17.76
CA LYS A 14 0.30 31.09 -18.26
C LYS A 14 1.20 29.89 -18.51
N GLU A 15 1.13 28.91 -17.62
CA GLU A 15 1.89 27.68 -17.72
C GLU A 15 1.41 26.84 -18.91
N VAL A 16 0.10 26.62 -19.03
CA VAL A 16 -0.51 25.92 -20.18
C VAL A 16 -0.07 26.56 -21.51
N LYS A 17 -0.06 27.88 -21.62
CA LYS A 17 0.42 28.59 -22.84
C LYS A 17 1.88 28.33 -23.19
N LYS A 18 2.74 28.01 -22.24
CA LYS A 18 4.13 27.61 -22.54
C LYS A 18 4.15 26.18 -23.10
N LEU A 19 3.35 25.31 -22.53
CA LEU A 19 3.24 23.91 -22.95
C LEU A 19 2.57 23.79 -24.33
N GLU A 20 1.57 24.63 -24.64
CA GLU A 20 0.94 24.73 -25.97
C GLU A 20 1.97 24.91 -27.08
N LYS A 21 2.98 25.77 -26.88
CA LYS A 21 4.04 25.99 -27.89
C LYS A 21 4.89 24.75 -28.17
N ILE A 22 5.05 23.87 -27.17
CA ILE A 22 5.76 22.60 -27.37
C ILE A 22 4.83 21.61 -28.08
N ALA A 23 3.55 21.55 -27.69
CA ALA A 23 2.55 20.73 -28.33
C ALA A 23 2.36 21.08 -29.81
N GLU A 24 2.37 22.37 -30.17
CA GLU A 24 2.35 22.84 -31.58
C GLU A 24 3.54 22.33 -32.40
N LYS A 25 4.75 22.23 -31.78
CA LYS A 25 5.92 21.66 -32.45
C LYS A 25 5.74 20.15 -32.70
N VAL A 26 5.13 19.43 -31.78
CA VAL A 26 4.82 18.00 -31.97
C VAL A 26 3.83 17.81 -33.12
N GLU A 27 2.75 18.62 -33.15
CA GLU A 27 1.74 18.56 -34.20
C GLU A 27 2.25 18.96 -35.59
N ALA A 28 3.24 19.86 -35.63
CA ALA A 28 3.89 20.25 -36.89
C ALA A 28 4.64 19.08 -37.59
N LEU A 29 5.02 18.05 -36.86
CA LEU A 29 5.69 16.85 -37.37
C LEU A 29 4.71 15.76 -37.85
N ASP A 30 3.40 15.90 -37.63
CA ASP A 30 2.38 14.89 -38.00
C ASP A 30 2.43 14.46 -39.48
N GLU A 31 2.58 15.43 -40.42
CA GLU A 31 2.60 15.12 -41.84
C GLU A 31 3.88 14.37 -42.26
N GLU A 32 4.98 14.61 -41.57
CA GLU A 32 6.27 13.95 -41.84
C GLU A 32 6.24 12.52 -41.29
N THR A 33 5.82 12.34 -40.05
CA THR A 33 5.73 11.00 -39.42
C THR A 33 4.69 10.09 -40.10
N ALA A 34 3.60 10.66 -40.60
CA ALA A 34 2.58 9.89 -41.32
C ALA A 34 3.08 9.30 -42.67
N LYS A 35 4.15 9.81 -43.22
CA LYS A 35 4.75 9.31 -44.46
C LYS A 35 5.68 8.11 -44.28
N LEU A 36 6.12 7.89 -43.04
CA LEU A 36 7.03 6.78 -42.72
C LEU A 36 6.29 5.44 -42.85
N SER A 37 6.98 4.42 -43.31
CA SER A 37 6.48 3.03 -43.25
C SER A 37 6.48 2.53 -41.79
N ASP A 38 5.81 1.40 -41.54
CA ASP A 38 5.77 0.79 -40.19
C ASP A 38 7.19 0.44 -39.70
N ASP A 39 8.07 -0.04 -40.58
CA ASP A 39 9.46 -0.38 -40.26
C ASP A 39 10.32 0.87 -39.99
N GLU A 40 10.15 1.93 -40.79
CA GLU A 40 10.83 3.21 -40.57
C GLU A 40 10.37 3.87 -39.27
N LEU A 41 9.09 3.78 -38.93
CA LEU A 41 8.57 4.32 -37.69
C LEU A 41 9.14 3.57 -36.46
N ARG A 42 9.25 2.22 -36.57
CA ARG A 42 9.90 1.40 -35.54
C ARG A 42 11.41 1.73 -35.42
N ALA A 43 12.11 1.90 -36.53
CA ALA A 43 13.54 2.21 -36.55
C ALA A 43 13.86 3.57 -35.88
N LYS A 44 12.88 4.50 -35.76
CA LYS A 44 13.05 5.74 -35.00
C LYS A 44 13.37 5.49 -33.53
N THR A 45 12.89 4.41 -32.95
CA THR A 45 13.23 4.05 -31.56
C THR A 45 14.72 3.80 -31.38
N ASP A 46 15.34 3.06 -32.30
CA ASP A 46 16.79 2.79 -32.25
C ASP A 46 17.61 4.04 -32.57
N GLU A 47 17.13 4.89 -33.51
CA GLU A 47 17.72 6.19 -33.79
C GLU A 47 17.76 7.08 -32.55
N PHE A 48 16.64 7.19 -31.83
CA PHE A 48 16.56 8.01 -30.62
C PHE A 48 17.44 7.46 -29.48
N LYS A 49 17.49 6.13 -29.30
CA LYS A 49 18.42 5.51 -28.35
C LYS A 49 19.88 5.82 -28.71
N GLY A 50 20.22 5.83 -29.99
CA GLY A 50 21.55 6.23 -30.48
C GLY A 50 21.87 7.68 -30.17
N ARG A 51 20.97 8.62 -30.45
CA ARG A 51 21.13 10.07 -30.17
C ARG A 51 21.29 10.35 -28.67
N LEU A 52 20.54 9.63 -27.83
CA LEU A 52 20.73 9.69 -26.35
C LEU A 52 22.13 9.23 -25.94
N ALA A 53 22.64 8.16 -26.53
CA ALA A 53 23.99 7.67 -26.27
C ALA A 53 25.10 8.67 -26.75
N GLU A 54 24.80 9.49 -27.76
CA GLU A 54 25.66 10.58 -28.24
C GLU A 54 25.57 11.86 -27.38
N GLY A 55 24.67 11.91 -26.40
CA GLY A 55 24.57 13.01 -25.42
C GLY A 55 23.41 13.99 -25.63
N GLU A 56 22.48 13.72 -26.55
CA GLU A 56 21.22 14.46 -26.61
C GLU A 56 20.37 14.17 -25.38
N THR A 57 19.50 15.10 -25.00
CA THR A 57 18.63 14.94 -23.85
C THR A 57 17.22 14.47 -24.27
N LEU A 58 16.48 13.87 -23.31
CA LEU A 58 15.08 13.52 -23.54
C LEU A 58 14.21 14.73 -23.90
N ASP A 59 14.54 15.92 -23.38
CA ASP A 59 13.84 17.17 -23.72
C ASP A 59 14.06 17.59 -25.17
N ASP A 60 15.24 17.35 -25.72
CA ASP A 60 15.55 17.64 -27.13
C ASP A 60 14.78 16.69 -28.06
N LEU A 61 14.66 15.41 -27.68
CA LEU A 61 13.95 14.39 -28.46
C LEU A 61 12.42 14.46 -28.32
N LEU A 62 11.89 15.13 -27.30
CA LEU A 62 10.48 15.13 -26.93
C LEU A 62 9.55 15.43 -28.14
N PRO A 63 9.75 16.47 -28.98
CA PRO A 63 8.82 16.74 -30.08
C PRO A 63 8.77 15.62 -31.11
N GLU A 64 9.92 15.06 -31.50
CA GLU A 64 9.98 13.98 -32.46
C GLU A 64 9.44 12.66 -31.90
N ALA A 65 9.83 12.29 -30.67
CA ALA A 65 9.39 11.07 -30.03
C ALA A 65 7.87 11.08 -29.77
N PHE A 66 7.29 12.22 -29.38
CA PHE A 66 5.85 12.34 -29.20
C PHE A 66 5.12 12.25 -30.54
N ALA A 67 5.64 12.83 -31.63
CA ALA A 67 5.06 12.70 -32.95
C ALA A 67 5.07 11.24 -33.46
N VAL A 68 6.19 10.52 -33.28
CA VAL A 68 6.33 9.09 -33.61
C VAL A 68 5.34 8.25 -32.80
N CYS A 69 5.25 8.47 -31.46
CA CYS A 69 4.32 7.76 -30.59
C CYS A 69 2.86 8.05 -31.00
N ARG A 70 2.55 9.26 -31.39
CA ARG A 70 1.21 9.70 -31.83
C ARG A 70 0.79 9.00 -33.10
N GLU A 71 1.67 8.89 -34.10
CA GLU A 71 1.41 8.16 -35.33
C GLU A 71 1.30 6.64 -35.07
N ALA A 72 2.18 6.09 -34.24
CA ALA A 72 2.11 4.69 -33.84
C ALA A 72 0.78 4.35 -33.15
N ALA A 73 0.20 5.27 -32.34
CA ALA A 73 -1.11 5.08 -31.72
C ALA A 73 -2.24 5.02 -32.76
N VAL A 74 -2.15 5.79 -33.83
CA VAL A 74 -3.12 5.70 -34.95
C VAL A 74 -3.04 4.33 -35.60
N ARG A 75 -1.82 3.82 -35.86
CA ARG A 75 -1.64 2.54 -36.59
C ARG A 75 -1.92 1.31 -35.73
N SER A 76 -1.58 1.34 -34.45
CA SER A 76 -1.72 0.18 -33.54
C SER A 76 -3.04 0.14 -32.79
N LEU A 77 -3.59 1.31 -32.41
CA LEU A 77 -4.79 1.45 -31.57
C LEU A 77 -5.98 2.10 -32.29
N GLY A 78 -5.76 2.68 -33.48
CA GLY A 78 -6.78 3.45 -34.19
C GLY A 78 -7.12 4.79 -33.54
N MET A 79 -6.29 5.29 -32.62
CA MET A 79 -6.53 6.50 -31.81
C MET A 79 -5.44 7.53 -32.02
N LYS A 80 -5.82 8.77 -32.26
CA LYS A 80 -4.89 9.89 -32.35
C LYS A 80 -4.99 10.73 -31.08
N HIS A 81 -3.84 11.05 -30.46
CA HIS A 81 -3.81 11.92 -29.29
C HIS A 81 -4.35 13.31 -29.60
N PHE A 82 -5.20 13.82 -28.72
CA PHE A 82 -5.69 15.20 -28.80
C PHE A 82 -4.60 16.19 -28.39
N HIS A 83 -4.71 17.45 -28.83
CA HIS A 83 -3.81 18.52 -28.41
C HIS A 83 -3.65 18.62 -26.89
N VAL A 84 -4.75 18.53 -26.15
CA VAL A 84 -4.74 18.55 -24.66
C VAL A 84 -4.02 17.36 -24.06
N GLN A 85 -4.02 16.20 -24.72
CA GLN A 85 -3.28 15.01 -24.28
C GLN A 85 -1.77 15.18 -24.50
N ILE A 86 -1.34 15.86 -25.55
CA ILE A 86 0.07 16.21 -25.75
C ILE A 86 0.55 17.12 -24.61
N ILE A 87 -0.23 18.17 -24.27
CA ILE A 87 0.06 19.04 -23.13
C ILE A 87 0.19 18.23 -21.85
N GLY A 88 -0.76 17.33 -21.57
CA GLY A 88 -0.71 16.46 -20.38
C GLY A 88 0.52 15.53 -20.36
N GLY A 89 0.88 14.97 -21.50
CA GLY A 89 2.09 14.15 -21.67
C GLY A 89 3.37 14.92 -21.35
N ILE A 90 3.46 16.19 -21.78
CA ILE A 90 4.60 17.07 -21.46
C ILE A 90 4.67 17.33 -19.93
N VAL A 91 3.52 17.60 -19.29
CA VAL A 91 3.44 17.78 -17.83
C VAL A 91 3.98 16.56 -17.08
N LEU A 92 3.57 15.35 -17.49
CA LEU A 92 4.07 14.10 -16.91
C LEU A 92 5.58 13.93 -17.14
N HIS A 93 6.07 14.23 -18.34
CA HIS A 93 7.51 14.15 -18.61
C HIS A 93 8.33 15.09 -17.71
N GLN A 94 7.78 16.25 -17.35
CA GLN A 94 8.41 17.22 -16.44
C GLN A 94 8.40 16.79 -14.96
N GLY A 95 7.91 15.59 -14.60
CA GLY A 95 7.82 15.16 -13.20
C GLY A 95 6.75 15.89 -12.41
N ARG A 96 5.65 16.25 -13.02
CA ARG A 96 4.53 17.03 -12.44
C ARG A 96 3.23 16.22 -12.48
N ILE A 97 2.18 16.73 -11.85
CA ILE A 97 0.86 16.13 -11.87
C ILE A 97 -0.02 16.77 -12.94
N ALA A 98 -0.50 15.94 -13.88
CA ALA A 98 -1.48 16.35 -14.87
C ALA A 98 -2.90 16.13 -14.33
N GLU A 99 -3.60 17.21 -13.93
CA GLU A 99 -5.02 17.11 -13.66
C GLU A 99 -5.81 17.19 -14.97
N MET A 100 -6.30 16.05 -15.42
CA MET A 100 -7.12 15.94 -16.62
C MET A 100 -8.46 15.31 -16.26
N LYS A 101 -9.58 15.95 -16.65
CA LYS A 101 -10.92 15.48 -16.31
C LYS A 101 -11.14 14.02 -16.70
N THR A 102 -11.98 13.34 -15.93
CA THR A 102 -12.34 11.93 -16.20
C THR A 102 -12.96 11.81 -17.60
N GLY A 103 -12.59 10.78 -18.35
CA GLY A 103 -13.06 10.56 -19.73
C GLY A 103 -12.27 11.31 -20.81
N GLU A 104 -11.22 12.09 -20.48
CA GLU A 104 -10.36 12.78 -21.46
C GLU A 104 -9.23 11.89 -22.03
N GLY A 105 -9.17 10.60 -21.66
CA GLY A 105 -8.20 9.64 -22.18
C GLY A 105 -6.80 9.72 -21.56
N LYS A 106 -6.72 9.80 -20.24
CA LYS A 106 -5.46 9.81 -19.47
C LYS A 106 -4.54 8.62 -19.80
N THR A 107 -5.11 7.42 -19.97
CA THR A 107 -4.35 6.20 -20.29
C THR A 107 -3.60 6.33 -21.61
N LEU A 108 -4.26 6.91 -22.65
CA LEU A 108 -3.62 7.18 -23.93
C LEU A 108 -2.59 8.32 -23.80
N MET A 109 -2.90 9.39 -23.07
CA MET A 109 -1.99 10.50 -22.79
C MET A 109 -0.67 10.02 -22.20
N ALA A 110 -0.73 9.10 -21.23
CA ALA A 110 0.45 8.57 -20.55
C ALA A 110 1.42 7.84 -21.49
N THR A 111 0.95 7.35 -22.65
CA THR A 111 1.83 6.64 -23.59
C THR A 111 2.94 7.52 -24.14
N LEU A 112 2.71 8.82 -24.29
CA LEU A 112 3.69 9.77 -24.79
C LEU A 112 4.94 9.86 -23.88
N PRO A 113 4.84 10.23 -22.59
CA PRO A 113 5.99 10.29 -21.71
C PRO A 113 6.56 8.91 -21.35
N VAL A 114 5.74 7.84 -21.34
CA VAL A 114 6.22 6.46 -21.14
C VAL A 114 7.16 6.07 -22.26
N TYR A 115 6.77 6.25 -23.52
CA TYR A 115 7.63 5.97 -24.68
C TYR A 115 8.93 6.75 -24.61
N LEU A 116 8.85 8.08 -24.44
CA LEU A 116 10.04 8.94 -24.39
C LEU A 116 11.02 8.54 -23.29
N ASN A 117 10.54 8.29 -22.07
CA ASN A 117 11.42 7.94 -20.97
C ASN A 117 11.93 6.49 -21.03
N ALA A 118 11.22 5.57 -21.69
CA ALA A 118 11.69 4.20 -21.92
C ALA A 118 12.90 4.14 -22.87
N LEU A 119 13.14 5.17 -23.67
CA LEU A 119 14.29 5.24 -24.57
C LEU A 119 15.64 5.25 -23.81
N SER A 120 15.66 5.68 -22.54
CA SER A 120 16.88 5.64 -21.71
C SER A 120 17.36 4.20 -21.41
N GLY A 121 16.47 3.21 -21.47
CA GLY A 121 16.76 1.83 -21.07
C GLY A 121 16.73 1.55 -19.57
N ASP A 122 16.57 2.58 -18.73
CA ASP A 122 16.58 2.46 -17.26
C ASP A 122 15.27 1.93 -16.68
N GLY A 123 14.24 1.82 -17.50
CA GLY A 123 12.91 1.32 -17.14
C GLY A 123 11.92 2.39 -16.67
N VAL A 124 10.66 2.16 -17.05
CA VAL A 124 9.53 3.01 -16.68
C VAL A 124 8.48 2.16 -15.99
N HIS A 125 8.05 2.59 -14.79
CA HIS A 125 6.95 1.97 -14.08
C HIS A 125 5.66 2.78 -14.27
N VAL A 126 4.58 2.10 -14.67
CA VAL A 126 3.24 2.67 -14.73
C VAL A 126 2.42 2.05 -13.61
N VAL A 127 2.08 2.88 -12.63
CA VAL A 127 1.48 2.43 -11.37
C VAL A 127 -0.02 2.65 -11.40
N THR A 128 -0.78 1.61 -11.10
CA THR A 128 -2.25 1.63 -11.04
C THR A 128 -2.76 1.21 -9.66
N VAL A 129 -4.05 1.41 -9.40
CA VAL A 129 -4.67 1.11 -8.10
C VAL A 129 -5.04 -0.37 -7.91
N ASN A 130 -5.14 -1.17 -8.97
CA ASN A 130 -5.51 -2.59 -8.87
C ASN A 130 -5.00 -3.42 -10.07
N ASP A 131 -4.97 -4.74 -9.89
CA ASP A 131 -4.49 -5.72 -10.87
C ASP A 131 -5.27 -5.70 -12.18
N TYR A 132 -6.59 -5.46 -12.10
CA TYR A 132 -7.44 -5.39 -13.31
C TYR A 132 -7.00 -4.25 -14.24
N LEU A 133 -6.78 -3.05 -13.68
CA LEU A 133 -6.33 -1.90 -14.47
C LEU A 133 -4.90 -2.11 -14.97
N ALA A 134 -4.01 -2.64 -14.13
CA ALA A 134 -2.63 -2.93 -14.53
C ALA A 134 -2.60 -3.88 -15.75
N LYS A 135 -3.33 -4.98 -15.69
CA LYS A 135 -3.42 -5.96 -16.78
C LYS A 135 -4.07 -5.36 -18.02
N ARG A 136 -5.23 -4.71 -17.86
CA ARG A 136 -5.96 -4.09 -18.98
C ARG A 136 -5.09 -3.08 -19.73
N ASP A 137 -4.44 -2.18 -19.00
CA ASP A 137 -3.69 -1.08 -19.60
C ASP A 137 -2.37 -1.57 -20.19
N ALA A 138 -1.70 -2.55 -19.56
CA ALA A 138 -0.54 -3.22 -20.12
C ALA A 138 -0.86 -3.93 -21.44
N GLU A 139 -1.97 -4.67 -21.50
CA GLU A 139 -2.42 -5.36 -22.72
C GLU A 139 -2.87 -4.38 -23.81
N TRP A 140 -3.54 -3.31 -23.44
CA TRP A 140 -4.08 -2.35 -24.41
C TRP A 140 -3.01 -1.42 -24.96
N MET A 141 -2.29 -0.68 -24.08
CA MET A 141 -1.24 0.25 -24.50
C MET A 141 0.05 -0.48 -24.90
N GLY A 142 0.26 -1.70 -24.41
CA GLY A 142 1.37 -2.55 -24.81
C GLY A 142 1.46 -2.79 -26.32
N LYS A 143 0.33 -2.79 -27.02
CA LYS A 143 0.29 -2.91 -28.50
C LYS A 143 1.05 -1.78 -29.18
N LEU A 144 0.93 -0.55 -28.66
CA LEU A 144 1.63 0.62 -29.18
C LEU A 144 3.14 0.51 -28.89
N TYR A 145 3.52 0.17 -27.69
CA TYR A 145 4.93 0.07 -27.33
C TYR A 145 5.64 -1.06 -28.09
N THR A 146 4.99 -2.22 -28.19
CA THR A 146 5.51 -3.37 -28.97
C THR A 146 5.62 -3.03 -30.47
N PHE A 147 4.66 -2.28 -31.01
CA PHE A 147 4.72 -1.78 -32.39
C PHE A 147 5.97 -0.92 -32.61
N LEU A 148 6.36 -0.10 -31.63
CA LEU A 148 7.56 0.73 -31.62
C LEU A 148 8.85 -0.03 -31.22
N GLY A 149 8.78 -1.33 -30.93
CA GLY A 149 9.93 -2.17 -30.62
C GLY A 149 10.35 -2.20 -29.15
N LEU A 150 9.52 -1.68 -28.21
CA LEU A 150 9.73 -1.74 -26.78
C LEU A 150 9.05 -2.96 -26.16
N THR A 151 9.61 -3.43 -25.03
CA THR A 151 9.09 -4.56 -24.24
C THR A 151 8.20 -4.07 -23.12
N VAL A 152 7.12 -4.83 -22.82
CA VAL A 152 6.14 -4.50 -21.80
C VAL A 152 5.95 -5.68 -20.86
N GLY A 153 6.06 -5.44 -19.55
CA GLY A 153 5.77 -6.38 -18.48
C GLY A 153 4.59 -5.90 -17.63
N CYS A 154 3.95 -6.84 -16.94
CA CYS A 154 2.88 -6.53 -15.99
C CYS A 154 3.13 -7.29 -14.69
N VAL A 155 3.15 -6.57 -13.55
CA VAL A 155 3.36 -7.12 -12.21
C VAL A 155 2.04 -7.05 -11.46
N ILE A 156 1.46 -8.23 -11.21
CA ILE A 156 0.21 -8.43 -10.49
C ILE A 156 0.40 -9.55 -9.45
N ASN A 157 -0.52 -9.67 -8.52
CA ASN A 157 -0.42 -10.63 -7.42
C ASN A 157 -0.33 -12.10 -7.90
N SER A 158 -0.93 -12.44 -9.03
CA SER A 158 -0.97 -13.82 -9.54
C SER A 158 0.34 -14.32 -10.16
N ILE A 159 1.28 -13.43 -10.54
CA ILE A 159 2.56 -13.82 -11.14
C ILE A 159 3.66 -13.93 -10.08
N THR A 160 4.51 -14.93 -10.22
CA THR A 160 5.57 -15.23 -9.24
C THR A 160 6.86 -15.67 -9.92
N GLY A 161 7.97 -15.66 -9.18
CA GLY A 161 9.24 -16.22 -9.59
C GLY A 161 9.84 -15.56 -10.82
N GLU A 162 10.28 -16.36 -11.78
CA GLU A 162 11.03 -15.89 -12.96
C GLU A 162 10.16 -15.02 -13.91
N GLU A 163 8.87 -15.31 -14.01
CA GLU A 163 7.94 -14.50 -14.81
C GLU A 163 7.86 -13.06 -14.27
N ARG A 164 7.78 -12.91 -12.95
CA ARG A 164 7.77 -11.62 -12.27
C ARG A 164 9.08 -10.84 -12.52
N LYS A 165 10.21 -11.55 -12.47
CA LYS A 165 11.52 -10.99 -12.74
C LYS A 165 11.66 -10.52 -14.18
N GLN A 166 11.15 -11.30 -15.15
CA GLN A 166 11.14 -10.91 -16.57
C GLN A 166 10.27 -9.67 -16.79
N ALA A 167 9.14 -9.53 -16.09
CA ALA A 167 8.29 -8.35 -16.18
C ALA A 167 9.04 -7.07 -15.76
N TYR A 168 9.88 -7.12 -14.72
CA TYR A 168 10.71 -5.98 -14.31
C TYR A 168 11.89 -5.69 -15.26
N ARG A 169 12.30 -6.64 -16.08
CA ARG A 169 13.37 -6.44 -17.07
C ARG A 169 12.90 -5.78 -18.36
N CYS A 170 11.58 -5.69 -18.56
CA CYS A 170 11.02 -4.98 -19.70
C CYS A 170 11.33 -3.48 -19.66
N ASP A 171 11.29 -2.81 -20.80
CA ASP A 171 11.45 -1.35 -20.89
C ASP A 171 10.37 -0.60 -20.12
N ILE A 172 9.15 -1.17 -20.09
CA ILE A 172 7.97 -0.61 -19.43
C ILE A 172 7.34 -1.69 -18.57
N THR A 173 7.08 -1.38 -17.30
CA THR A 173 6.43 -2.31 -16.36
C THR A 173 5.17 -1.68 -15.77
N TYR A 174 4.04 -2.28 -16.05
CA TYR A 174 2.77 -1.95 -15.39
C TYR A 174 2.63 -2.75 -14.09
N GLY A 175 2.00 -2.19 -13.09
CA GLY A 175 1.73 -2.91 -11.84
C GLY A 175 0.95 -2.08 -10.85
N THR A 176 0.62 -2.68 -9.70
CA THR A 176 -0.06 -1.97 -8.62
C THR A 176 0.95 -1.34 -7.66
N ASN A 177 0.55 -0.25 -7.00
CA ASN A 177 1.35 0.42 -5.99
C ASN A 177 1.83 -0.53 -4.88
N ASN A 178 0.96 -1.46 -4.45
CA ASN A 178 1.28 -2.40 -3.38
C ASN A 178 2.32 -3.43 -3.84
N GLU A 179 2.16 -4.01 -5.05
CA GLU A 179 3.10 -5.00 -5.56
C GLU A 179 4.50 -4.41 -5.76
N PHE A 180 4.61 -3.20 -6.33
CA PHE A 180 5.90 -2.52 -6.45
C PHE A 180 6.56 -2.28 -5.09
N GLY A 181 5.79 -1.84 -4.10
CA GLY A 181 6.33 -1.59 -2.76
C GLY A 181 6.70 -2.86 -2.01
N PHE A 182 5.89 -3.93 -2.11
CA PHE A 182 6.23 -5.22 -1.52
C PHE A 182 7.43 -5.87 -2.17
N ASP A 183 7.59 -5.77 -3.49
CA ASP A 183 8.77 -6.29 -4.18
C ASP A 183 10.04 -5.55 -3.77
N TYR A 184 9.96 -4.23 -3.58
CA TYR A 184 11.07 -3.47 -3.01
C TYR A 184 11.46 -4.00 -1.61
N LEU A 185 10.50 -4.28 -0.74
CA LEU A 185 10.79 -4.84 0.57
C LEU A 185 11.38 -6.26 0.46
N ARG A 186 10.84 -7.12 -0.44
CA ARG A 186 11.37 -8.46 -0.68
C ARG A 186 12.80 -8.43 -1.20
N ASP A 187 13.11 -7.52 -2.13
CA ASP A 187 14.46 -7.35 -2.69
C ASP A 187 15.51 -6.98 -1.63
N ASN A 188 15.08 -6.28 -0.57
CA ASN A 188 15.95 -5.96 0.55
C ASN A 188 16.05 -7.09 1.60
N MET A 189 15.44 -8.25 1.35
CA MET A 189 15.48 -9.44 2.21
C MET A 189 16.11 -10.65 1.50
N VAL A 190 16.41 -10.56 0.18
CA VAL A 190 17.04 -11.65 -0.58
C VAL A 190 18.48 -11.85 -0.17
N ILE A 191 18.98 -13.07 -0.28
CA ILE A 191 20.34 -13.43 0.11
C ILE A 191 21.29 -13.66 -1.08
N TYR A 192 20.74 -13.73 -2.29
CA TYR A 192 21.49 -13.83 -3.54
C TYR A 192 21.09 -12.70 -4.51
N LYS A 193 22.10 -12.18 -5.22
CA LYS A 193 21.90 -11.12 -6.23
C LYS A 193 20.91 -11.53 -7.33
N GLU A 194 20.95 -12.80 -7.68
CA GLU A 194 20.13 -13.39 -8.73
C GLU A 194 18.64 -13.41 -8.37
N GLU A 195 18.31 -13.27 -7.08
CA GLU A 195 16.93 -13.23 -6.58
C GLU A 195 16.29 -11.85 -6.67
N LEU A 196 17.10 -10.80 -6.90
CA LEU A 196 16.59 -9.44 -7.07
C LEU A 196 15.60 -9.34 -8.23
N LEU A 197 14.46 -8.74 -7.97
CA LEU A 197 13.38 -8.53 -8.93
C LEU A 197 13.52 -7.18 -9.64
N GLN A 198 13.58 -6.09 -8.85
CA GLN A 198 13.54 -4.73 -9.36
C GLN A 198 14.93 -4.27 -9.83
N ARG A 199 14.92 -3.38 -10.83
CA ARG A 199 16.06 -2.55 -11.22
C ARG A 199 16.09 -1.28 -10.34
N GLU A 200 16.99 -0.36 -10.66
CA GLU A 200 16.97 0.97 -10.04
C GLU A 200 15.67 1.71 -10.37
N LEU A 201 15.17 2.48 -9.40
CA LEU A 201 13.91 3.20 -9.51
C LEU A 201 14.10 4.50 -10.29
N ASN A 202 13.98 4.43 -11.61
CA ASN A 202 14.21 5.57 -12.49
C ASN A 202 12.99 6.47 -12.64
N TYR A 203 11.97 6.05 -13.36
CA TYR A 203 10.78 6.87 -13.63
C TYR A 203 9.50 6.14 -13.31
N ALA A 204 8.59 6.80 -12.58
CA ALA A 204 7.26 6.30 -12.33
C ALA A 204 6.17 7.31 -12.74
N ILE A 205 5.14 6.80 -13.41
CA ILE A 205 3.88 7.50 -13.66
C ILE A 205 2.80 6.84 -12.82
N ILE A 206 2.16 7.62 -11.96
CA ILE A 206 1.09 7.13 -11.09
C ILE A 206 -0.27 7.52 -11.67
N ASP A 207 -1.06 6.52 -12.09
CA ASP A 207 -2.47 6.74 -12.44
C ASP A 207 -3.32 6.83 -11.18
N GLU A 208 -4.31 7.74 -11.20
CA GLU A 208 -5.11 8.09 -10.03
C GLU A 208 -4.21 8.45 -8.83
N VAL A 209 -3.26 9.35 -9.07
CA VAL A 209 -2.20 9.75 -8.11
C VAL A 209 -2.73 10.21 -6.75
N ASP A 210 -3.90 10.82 -6.71
CA ASP A 210 -4.59 11.24 -5.50
C ASP A 210 -5.09 10.06 -4.64
N SER A 211 -5.47 8.95 -5.25
CA SER A 211 -5.75 7.73 -4.51
C SER A 211 -4.51 7.13 -3.87
N ILE A 212 -3.47 6.95 -4.68
CA ILE A 212 -2.28 6.21 -4.24
C ILE A 212 -1.46 7.02 -3.25
N LEU A 213 -1.21 8.31 -3.54
CA LEU A 213 -0.33 9.15 -2.74
C LEU A 213 -1.02 9.92 -1.60
N ILE A 214 -2.35 9.99 -1.60
CA ILE A 214 -3.11 10.66 -0.55
C ILE A 214 -3.94 9.66 0.25
N ASP A 215 -4.90 8.95 -0.39
CA ASP A 215 -5.83 8.08 0.34
C ASP A 215 -5.12 6.85 0.92
N GLU A 216 -4.40 6.12 0.08
CA GLU A 216 -3.72 4.89 0.49
C GLU A 216 -2.41 5.14 1.25
N ALA A 217 -1.90 6.37 1.23
CA ALA A 217 -0.65 6.74 1.90
C ALA A 217 -0.81 6.98 3.42
N ARG A 218 -1.91 6.58 4.02
CA ARG A 218 -2.13 6.62 5.48
C ARG A 218 -1.44 5.47 6.21
N THR A 219 -1.21 4.36 5.52
CA THR A 219 -0.72 3.11 6.11
C THR A 219 0.55 2.63 5.42
N PRO A 220 1.57 2.19 6.18
CA PRO A 220 2.77 1.62 5.59
C PRO A 220 2.51 0.23 5.00
N LEU A 221 3.37 -0.18 4.08
CA LEU A 221 3.50 -1.56 3.63
C LEU A 221 4.36 -2.32 4.64
N ILE A 222 3.93 -3.49 5.08
CA ILE A 222 4.60 -4.29 6.09
C ILE A 222 4.74 -5.74 5.60
N ILE A 223 5.94 -6.29 5.72
CA ILE A 223 6.17 -7.75 5.63
C ILE A 223 6.38 -8.26 7.04
N SER A 224 5.58 -9.21 7.45
CA SER A 224 5.62 -9.83 8.76
C SER A 224 5.96 -11.32 8.67
N GLY A 225 6.68 -11.83 9.64
CA GLY A 225 6.95 -13.24 9.83
C GLY A 225 6.55 -13.70 11.21
N GLN A 226 6.76 -14.98 11.49
CA GLN A 226 6.45 -15.57 12.79
C GLN A 226 7.49 -15.09 13.83
N GLY A 227 7.03 -14.49 14.92
CA GLY A 227 7.88 -14.06 16.03
C GLY A 227 8.06 -15.16 17.09
N ASP A 228 9.12 -15.03 17.88
CA ASP A 228 9.52 -15.99 18.93
C ASP A 228 8.91 -15.67 20.30
N LYS A 229 8.08 -14.62 20.44
CA LYS A 229 7.60 -14.13 21.72
C LYS A 229 6.62 -15.08 22.40
N SER A 230 6.75 -15.18 23.74
CA SER A 230 5.94 -16.00 24.62
C SER A 230 4.47 -15.55 24.65
N THR A 231 3.54 -16.48 24.49
CA THR A 231 2.09 -16.25 24.58
C THR A 231 1.58 -16.07 26.02
N ASP A 232 2.42 -16.25 27.02
CA ASP A 232 2.05 -16.24 28.45
C ASP A 232 1.59 -14.86 28.96
N LEU A 233 2.17 -13.77 28.42
CA LEU A 233 1.83 -12.40 28.82
C LEU A 233 0.40 -12.02 28.40
N TYR A 234 -0.09 -12.48 27.23
CA TYR A 234 -1.47 -12.25 26.82
C TYR A 234 -2.48 -12.88 27.77
N GLN A 235 -2.20 -14.10 28.22
CA GLN A 235 -3.07 -14.75 29.19
C GLN A 235 -3.00 -14.12 30.59
N LYS A 236 -1.85 -13.55 30.98
CA LYS A 236 -1.72 -12.78 32.22
C LYS A 236 -2.48 -11.45 32.13
N ALA A 237 -2.33 -10.74 31.01
CA ALA A 237 -3.03 -9.49 30.76
C ALA A 237 -4.55 -9.68 30.70
N ASP A 238 -5.04 -10.74 30.05
CA ASP A 238 -6.47 -11.11 30.03
C ASP A 238 -7.02 -11.33 31.44
N ARG A 239 -6.27 -12.06 32.29
CA ARG A 239 -6.69 -12.29 33.70
C ARG A 239 -6.70 -11.00 34.50
N PHE A 240 -5.73 -10.13 34.28
CA PHE A 240 -5.64 -8.83 34.96
C PHE A 240 -6.81 -7.93 34.59
N VAL A 241 -7.07 -7.74 33.28
CA VAL A 241 -8.13 -6.87 32.78
C VAL A 241 -9.51 -7.25 33.29
N LYS A 242 -9.79 -8.55 33.48
CA LYS A 242 -11.05 -9.05 34.08
C LYS A 242 -11.24 -8.61 35.54
N THR A 243 -10.19 -8.13 36.22
CA THR A 243 -10.27 -7.63 37.60
C THR A 243 -10.54 -6.12 37.69
N LEU A 244 -10.45 -5.42 36.57
CA LEU A 244 -10.60 -3.98 36.48
C LEU A 244 -12.05 -3.54 36.32
N THR A 245 -12.36 -2.35 36.84
CA THR A 245 -13.69 -1.73 36.77
C THR A 245 -13.67 -0.54 35.81
N ARG A 246 -14.61 -0.51 34.85
CA ARG A 246 -14.80 0.63 33.95
C ARG A 246 -15.22 1.87 34.74
N GLY A 247 -14.57 3.00 34.43
CA GLY A 247 -14.91 4.31 34.96
C GLY A 247 -15.65 5.17 33.96
N GLU A 248 -16.16 6.31 34.41
CA GLU A 248 -16.80 7.34 33.58
C GLU A 248 -16.03 8.64 33.73
N GLN A 249 -15.79 9.33 32.62
CA GLN A 249 -15.29 10.69 32.57
C GLN A 249 -16.48 11.63 32.33
N ILE A 250 -16.80 12.47 33.32
CA ILE A 250 -18.01 13.32 33.27
C ILE A 250 -17.79 14.56 32.38
N ASP A 251 -16.55 15.04 32.25
CA ASP A 251 -16.16 16.16 31.39
C ASP A 251 -14.71 15.98 30.88
N GLU A 252 -14.39 16.45 29.66
CA GLU A 252 -13.02 16.45 29.09
C GLU A 252 -11.98 17.18 29.99
N LYS A 253 -12.41 17.87 31.02
CA LYS A 253 -11.59 18.64 31.97
C LYS A 253 -11.47 18.01 33.34
N ASP A 254 -12.08 16.86 33.57
CA ASP A 254 -11.98 16.19 34.88
C ASP A 254 -10.60 15.58 35.08
N ALA A 255 -9.86 16.14 36.02
CA ALA A 255 -8.52 15.69 36.38
C ALA A 255 -8.50 14.34 37.14
N ASN A 256 -9.64 13.83 37.59
CA ASN A 256 -9.76 12.57 38.35
C ASN A 256 -10.96 11.74 37.86
N PRO A 257 -10.78 10.94 36.78
CA PRO A 257 -11.81 10.01 36.34
C PRO A 257 -12.07 8.91 37.38
N THR A 258 -13.30 8.43 37.47
CA THR A 258 -13.68 7.31 38.36
C THR A 258 -13.30 5.97 37.71
N GLY A 259 -13.08 4.93 38.53
CA GLY A 259 -12.77 3.57 38.06
C GLY A 259 -11.30 3.35 37.73
N ASP A 260 -11.00 2.19 37.13
CA ASP A 260 -9.63 1.75 36.84
C ASP A 260 -9.20 2.06 35.37
N PHE A 261 -10.18 2.19 34.46
CA PHE A 261 -9.92 2.54 33.07
C PHE A 261 -11.12 3.28 32.44
N ILE A 262 -10.85 4.05 31.39
CA ILE A 262 -11.83 4.81 30.64
C ILE A 262 -11.85 4.29 29.21
N VAL A 263 -13.04 4.25 28.62
CA VAL A 263 -13.24 3.88 27.21
C VAL A 263 -13.78 5.12 26.46
N ASP A 264 -13.02 5.56 25.46
CA ASP A 264 -13.51 6.52 24.48
C ASP A 264 -14.08 5.75 23.29
N GLU A 265 -15.40 5.70 23.21
CA GLU A 265 -16.12 4.99 22.13
C GLU A 265 -16.02 5.74 20.79
N LYS A 266 -15.75 7.06 20.80
CA LYS A 266 -15.64 7.87 19.56
C LYS A 266 -14.32 7.66 18.86
N ASP A 267 -13.23 7.58 19.64
CA ASP A 267 -11.88 7.39 19.14
C ASP A 267 -11.40 5.92 19.26
N LYS A 268 -12.32 5.01 19.65
CA LYS A 268 -12.07 3.57 19.87
C LYS A 268 -10.78 3.34 20.72
N GLN A 269 -10.57 4.14 21.74
CA GLN A 269 -9.41 4.08 22.62
C GLN A 269 -9.77 3.70 24.05
N VAL A 270 -8.82 3.07 24.73
CA VAL A 270 -8.93 2.72 26.17
C VAL A 270 -7.67 3.21 26.88
N SER A 271 -7.85 3.86 28.01
CA SER A 271 -6.74 4.34 28.85
C SER A 271 -6.94 3.92 30.31
N LEU A 272 -5.83 3.58 30.98
CA LEU A 272 -5.82 3.32 32.41
C LEU A 272 -5.87 4.65 33.19
N THR A 273 -6.56 4.66 34.30
CA THR A 273 -6.49 5.73 35.30
C THR A 273 -5.31 5.48 36.27
N ASP A 274 -4.96 6.46 37.08
CA ASP A 274 -3.92 6.29 38.11
C ASP A 274 -4.22 5.09 39.04
N ALA A 275 -5.49 4.83 39.33
CA ALA A 275 -5.92 3.67 40.11
C ALA A 275 -5.69 2.36 39.37
N GLY A 276 -5.91 2.35 38.04
CA GLY A 276 -5.64 1.21 37.18
C GLY A 276 -4.15 0.91 37.02
N VAL A 277 -3.35 1.96 36.89
CA VAL A 277 -1.88 1.87 36.85
C VAL A 277 -1.33 1.25 38.11
N SER A 278 -1.75 1.76 39.28
CA SER A 278 -1.30 1.23 40.60
C SER A 278 -1.70 -0.25 40.80
N LYS A 279 -2.86 -0.67 40.30
CA LYS A 279 -3.26 -2.09 40.28
C LYS A 279 -2.41 -2.93 39.33
N ALA A 280 -2.03 -2.38 38.16
CA ALA A 280 -1.15 -3.06 37.20
C ALA A 280 0.23 -3.28 37.81
N GLU A 281 0.84 -2.26 38.45
CA GLU A 281 2.12 -2.33 39.15
C GLU A 281 2.10 -3.43 40.23
N ALA A 282 1.05 -3.46 41.01
CA ALA A 282 0.90 -4.48 42.06
C ALA A 282 0.71 -5.90 41.49
N PHE A 283 -0.03 -6.06 40.38
CA PHE A 283 -0.30 -7.36 39.80
C PHE A 283 0.90 -7.95 39.05
N PHE A 284 1.61 -7.14 38.31
CA PHE A 284 2.80 -7.56 37.54
C PHE A 284 4.08 -7.52 38.36
N GLY A 285 4.09 -6.87 39.51
CA GLY A 285 5.24 -6.74 40.44
C GLY A 285 6.32 -5.79 39.92
N VAL A 286 5.91 -4.71 39.24
CA VAL A 286 6.78 -3.66 38.69
C VAL A 286 6.65 -2.39 39.53
N GLU A 287 7.74 -1.61 39.67
CA GLU A 287 7.75 -0.39 40.48
C GLU A 287 7.15 0.81 39.73
N ASN A 288 7.32 0.86 38.40
CA ASN A 288 6.77 1.92 37.55
C ASN A 288 6.29 1.33 36.23
N PHE A 289 5.00 1.36 36.01
CA PHE A 289 4.35 0.81 34.83
C PHE A 289 4.69 1.59 33.53
N GLY A 290 5.12 2.83 33.65
CA GLY A 290 5.51 3.72 32.56
C GLY A 290 6.99 3.64 32.14
N ASP A 291 7.80 2.85 32.82
CA ASP A 291 9.22 2.74 32.49
C ASP A 291 9.44 1.99 31.16
N PRO A 292 10.48 2.34 30.40
CA PRO A 292 10.82 1.66 29.14
C PRO A 292 10.95 0.14 29.27
N GLU A 293 11.44 -0.36 30.39
CA GLU A 293 11.58 -1.80 30.67
C GLU A 293 10.23 -2.51 30.82
N ASN A 294 9.16 -1.79 31.18
CA ASN A 294 7.82 -2.31 31.41
C ASN A 294 6.84 -2.02 30.25
N MET A 295 7.32 -1.40 29.16
CA MET A 295 6.47 -1.03 28.01
C MET A 295 5.78 -2.25 27.36
N GLU A 296 6.41 -3.41 27.37
CA GLU A 296 5.80 -4.65 26.85
C GLU A 296 4.57 -5.05 27.67
N ILE A 297 4.66 -4.99 29.00
CA ILE A 297 3.53 -5.29 29.90
C ILE A 297 2.40 -4.28 29.71
N ASN A 298 2.75 -2.99 29.60
CA ASN A 298 1.79 -1.92 29.34
C ASN A 298 1.05 -2.15 28.03
N HIS A 299 1.78 -2.46 26.96
CA HIS A 299 1.20 -2.77 25.63
C HIS A 299 0.20 -3.93 25.70
N HIS A 300 0.56 -5.06 26.32
CA HIS A 300 -0.31 -6.22 26.44
C HIS A 300 -1.58 -5.92 27.25
N VAL A 301 -1.48 -5.11 28.31
CA VAL A 301 -2.62 -4.70 29.12
C VAL A 301 -3.57 -3.81 28.32
N LEU A 302 -3.04 -2.84 27.58
CA LEU A 302 -3.86 -1.97 26.72
C LEU A 302 -4.55 -2.74 25.60
N GLN A 303 -3.86 -3.70 24.96
CA GLN A 303 -4.48 -4.55 23.94
C GLN A 303 -5.56 -5.47 24.52
N ALA A 304 -5.33 -6.01 25.71
CA ALA A 304 -6.36 -6.81 26.41
C ALA A 304 -7.58 -5.97 26.78
N LEU A 305 -7.38 -4.73 27.26
CA LEU A 305 -8.46 -3.78 27.53
C LEU A 305 -9.26 -3.45 26.27
N LYS A 306 -8.57 -3.21 25.14
CA LYS A 306 -9.18 -2.94 23.84
C LYS A 306 -9.98 -4.15 23.35
N ALA A 307 -9.42 -5.36 23.45
CA ALA A 307 -10.10 -6.60 23.08
C ALA A 307 -11.39 -6.82 23.88
N HIS A 308 -11.41 -6.48 25.17
CA HIS A 308 -12.57 -6.68 26.03
C HIS A 308 -13.66 -5.62 25.91
N ASN A 309 -13.29 -4.36 25.61
CA ASN A 309 -14.23 -3.24 25.73
C ASN A 309 -14.63 -2.60 24.38
N ILE A 310 -13.85 -2.84 23.32
CA ILE A 310 -14.08 -2.25 22.00
C ILE A 310 -14.44 -3.33 20.97
N MET A 311 -13.75 -4.50 21.02
CA MET A 311 -13.96 -5.53 20.02
C MET A 311 -15.12 -6.44 20.39
N GLU A 312 -16.13 -6.50 19.53
CA GLU A 312 -17.37 -7.27 19.74
C GLU A 312 -17.38 -8.55 18.88
N ARG A 313 -17.68 -9.67 19.55
CA ARG A 313 -17.87 -10.95 18.86
C ARG A 313 -19.12 -10.90 17.97
N ASP A 314 -19.04 -11.54 16.82
CA ASP A 314 -20.08 -11.59 15.78
C ASP A 314 -20.33 -10.24 15.08
N VAL A 315 -19.57 -9.19 15.42
CA VAL A 315 -19.55 -7.87 14.77
C VAL A 315 -18.17 -7.64 14.15
N ASP A 316 -17.11 -7.56 14.96
CA ASP A 316 -15.74 -7.29 14.50
C ASP A 316 -14.99 -8.58 14.14
N TYR A 317 -15.34 -9.69 14.78
CA TYR A 317 -14.72 -11.00 14.54
C TYR A 317 -15.68 -12.14 14.87
N ILE A 318 -15.43 -13.32 14.31
CA ILE A 318 -16.09 -14.57 14.68
C ILE A 318 -15.08 -15.61 15.15
N VAL A 319 -15.55 -16.57 15.93
CA VAL A 319 -14.76 -17.74 16.33
C VAL A 319 -15.25 -18.95 15.53
N SER A 320 -14.39 -19.50 14.66
CA SER A 320 -14.68 -20.67 13.83
C SER A 320 -13.50 -21.64 13.88
N ASP A 321 -13.79 -22.92 14.14
CA ASP A 321 -12.80 -24.02 14.18
C ASP A 321 -11.60 -23.77 15.13
N GLY A 322 -11.82 -23.01 16.21
CA GLY A 322 -10.79 -22.64 17.19
C GLY A 322 -9.86 -21.52 16.72
N GLU A 323 -10.23 -20.77 15.70
CA GLU A 323 -9.51 -19.62 15.17
C GLU A 323 -10.40 -18.37 15.20
N ILE A 324 -9.76 -17.21 15.35
CA ILE A 324 -10.42 -15.91 15.21
C ILE A 324 -10.38 -15.51 13.74
N LEU A 325 -11.54 -15.24 13.16
CA LEU A 325 -11.69 -14.69 11.81
C LEU A 325 -12.22 -13.27 11.89
N ILE A 326 -11.54 -12.34 11.25
CA ILE A 326 -11.94 -10.94 11.19
C ILE A 326 -13.18 -10.80 10.31
N VAL A 327 -14.14 -10.02 10.78
CA VAL A 327 -15.28 -9.56 9.98
C VAL A 327 -14.95 -8.16 9.50
N ASP A 328 -14.94 -7.97 8.19
CA ASP A 328 -14.77 -6.65 7.60
C ASP A 328 -15.95 -5.72 7.96
N GLU A 329 -15.69 -4.64 8.63
CA GLU A 329 -16.71 -3.69 9.12
C GLU A 329 -17.59 -3.13 7.98
N PHE A 330 -17.04 -3.00 6.77
CA PHE A 330 -17.74 -2.42 5.62
C PHE A 330 -18.50 -3.43 4.77
N THR A 331 -17.93 -4.61 4.59
CA THR A 331 -18.47 -5.63 3.70
C THR A 331 -19.20 -6.73 4.45
N GLY A 332 -19.00 -6.86 5.78
CA GLY A 332 -19.48 -7.98 6.58
C GLY A 332 -18.87 -9.33 6.16
N ARG A 333 -17.79 -9.32 5.36
CA ARG A 333 -17.12 -10.53 4.86
C ARG A 333 -16.09 -11.04 5.86
N LEU A 334 -15.93 -12.36 5.89
CA LEU A 334 -14.86 -12.98 6.65
C LEU A 334 -13.53 -12.82 5.91
N MET A 335 -12.56 -12.25 6.59
CA MET A 335 -11.21 -12.06 6.08
C MET A 335 -10.33 -13.26 6.49
N VAL A 336 -10.38 -14.32 5.71
CA VAL A 336 -9.58 -15.52 5.96
C VAL A 336 -8.09 -15.22 5.75
N GLY A 337 -7.26 -15.60 6.73
CA GLY A 337 -5.81 -15.42 6.67
C GLY A 337 -5.32 -14.03 7.12
N ARG A 338 -6.19 -13.07 7.39
CA ARG A 338 -5.84 -11.77 7.99
C ARG A 338 -5.90 -11.82 9.51
N ARG A 339 -5.09 -10.97 10.17
CA ARG A 339 -5.03 -10.81 11.62
C ARG A 339 -5.04 -9.34 11.99
N PHE A 340 -5.60 -9.02 13.16
CA PHE A 340 -5.42 -7.69 13.75
C PHE A 340 -3.96 -7.48 14.09
N SER A 341 -3.46 -6.27 13.89
CA SER A 341 -2.07 -5.88 14.16
C SER A 341 -1.81 -5.61 15.64
N ASN A 342 -0.54 -5.41 15.98
CA ASN A 342 -0.08 -4.95 17.29
C ASN A 342 -0.56 -5.80 18.46
N GLY A 343 -0.59 -7.12 18.34
CA GLY A 343 -0.99 -8.01 19.45
C GLY A 343 -2.49 -8.05 19.77
N LEU A 344 -3.33 -7.23 19.07
CA LEU A 344 -4.77 -7.23 19.33
C LEU A 344 -5.41 -8.57 18.97
N HIS A 345 -4.95 -9.25 17.90
CA HIS A 345 -5.47 -10.56 17.53
C HIS A 345 -5.23 -11.59 18.63
N GLN A 346 -4.01 -11.61 19.18
CA GLN A 346 -3.63 -12.49 20.27
C GLN A 346 -4.38 -12.15 21.58
N ALA A 347 -4.63 -10.86 21.81
CA ALA A 347 -5.47 -10.42 22.95
C ALA A 347 -6.92 -10.92 22.80
N ILE A 348 -7.47 -10.95 21.58
CA ILE A 348 -8.79 -11.52 21.29
C ILE A 348 -8.74 -13.06 21.41
N GLU A 349 -7.68 -13.72 20.91
CA GLU A 349 -7.47 -15.16 21.10
C GLU A 349 -7.46 -15.52 22.59
N ALA A 350 -6.77 -14.74 23.44
CA ALA A 350 -6.75 -14.91 24.87
C ALA A 350 -8.14 -14.66 25.51
N LYS A 351 -8.86 -13.61 25.09
CA LYS A 351 -10.23 -13.30 25.53
C LYS A 351 -11.20 -14.44 25.27
N GLU A 352 -11.15 -15.02 24.06
CA GLU A 352 -12.05 -16.09 23.62
C GLU A 352 -11.56 -17.49 24.03
N HIS A 353 -10.43 -17.59 24.77
CA HIS A 353 -9.84 -18.84 25.23
C HIS A 353 -9.51 -19.84 24.12
N VAL A 354 -9.15 -19.33 22.95
CA VAL A 354 -8.58 -20.13 21.85
C VAL A 354 -7.06 -20.18 22.00
N SER A 355 -6.40 -21.02 21.22
CA SER A 355 -4.93 -21.13 21.25
C SER A 355 -4.30 -19.82 20.79
N VAL A 356 -3.61 -19.14 21.69
CA VAL A 356 -2.87 -17.91 21.37
C VAL A 356 -1.67 -18.28 20.51
N ARG A 357 -1.63 -17.78 19.29
CA ARG A 357 -0.51 -18.00 18.37
C ARG A 357 0.60 -16.98 18.63
N SER A 358 1.85 -17.32 18.22
CA SER A 358 2.97 -16.40 18.30
C SER A 358 2.65 -15.06 17.60
N GLU A 359 3.19 -13.98 18.13
CA GLU A 359 3.10 -12.66 17.49
C GLU A 359 3.71 -12.69 16.08
N SER A 360 3.19 -11.88 15.20
CA SER A 360 3.87 -11.59 13.94
C SER A 360 4.90 -10.50 14.17
N LYS A 361 6.18 -10.78 13.91
CA LYS A 361 7.26 -9.80 13.97
C LYS A 361 7.34 -9.05 12.65
N THR A 362 7.46 -7.74 12.71
CA THR A 362 7.69 -6.91 11.51
C THR A 362 9.11 -7.16 11.00
N MET A 363 9.22 -7.65 9.77
CA MET A 363 10.51 -7.94 9.13
C MET A 363 11.00 -6.78 8.28
N ALA A 364 10.08 -6.14 7.56
CA ALA A 364 10.37 -4.98 6.73
C ALA A 364 9.14 -4.09 6.63
N THR A 365 9.34 -2.79 6.58
CA THR A 365 8.27 -1.81 6.44
C THR A 365 8.73 -0.61 5.63
N ILE A 366 7.79 0.00 4.89
CA ILE A 366 8.01 1.28 4.21
C ILE A 366 6.67 1.98 3.97
N THR A 367 6.63 3.29 4.10
CA THR A 367 5.47 4.07 3.66
C THR A 367 5.47 4.25 2.14
N LEU A 368 4.28 4.34 1.52
CA LEU A 368 4.16 4.65 0.09
C LEU A 368 4.83 5.98 -0.26
N GLN A 369 4.76 6.97 0.66
CA GLN A 369 5.42 8.25 0.49
C GLN A 369 6.93 8.10 0.29
N ASN A 370 7.60 7.37 1.19
CA ASN A 370 9.04 7.17 1.10
C ASN A 370 9.42 6.26 -0.06
N TYR A 371 8.61 5.24 -0.38
CA TYR A 371 8.85 4.40 -1.55
C TYR A 371 8.85 5.21 -2.86
N PHE A 372 7.80 5.97 -3.14
CA PHE A 372 7.71 6.74 -4.38
C PHE A 372 8.70 7.90 -4.46
N ARG A 373 9.15 8.44 -3.32
CA ARG A 373 10.22 9.46 -3.29
C ARG A 373 11.60 8.93 -3.66
N MET A 374 11.79 7.62 -3.75
CA MET A 374 13.05 7.02 -4.20
C MET A 374 13.23 7.02 -5.72
N TYR A 375 12.16 7.22 -6.49
CA TYR A 375 12.29 7.35 -7.93
C TYR A 375 13.04 8.61 -8.30
N ASN A 376 13.96 8.50 -9.26
CA ASN A 376 14.69 9.67 -9.80
C ASN A 376 13.73 10.71 -10.38
N LYS A 377 12.65 10.24 -11.02
CA LYS A 377 11.59 11.07 -11.58
C LYS A 377 10.22 10.46 -11.26
N LEU A 378 9.35 11.27 -10.69
CA LEU A 378 7.98 10.89 -10.32
C LEU A 378 6.98 11.83 -10.98
N SER A 379 5.92 11.28 -11.55
CA SER A 379 4.80 12.05 -12.07
C SER A 379 3.48 11.37 -11.80
N GLY A 380 2.37 12.09 -11.95
CA GLY A 380 1.07 11.52 -11.68
C GLY A 380 -0.04 12.14 -12.51
N MET A 381 -1.13 11.40 -12.67
CA MET A 381 -2.32 11.87 -13.37
C MET A 381 -3.58 11.51 -12.60
N THR A 382 -4.56 12.41 -12.60
CA THR A 382 -5.90 12.19 -12.03
C THR A 382 -6.87 13.26 -12.53
N GLY A 383 -8.15 13.12 -12.22
CA GLY A 383 -9.17 14.15 -12.50
C GLY A 383 -9.35 15.21 -11.42
N THR A 384 -8.66 15.10 -10.26
CA THR A 384 -9.03 15.79 -9.02
C THR A 384 -7.85 16.15 -8.09
N ALA A 385 -6.66 16.43 -8.60
CA ALA A 385 -5.46 16.71 -7.78
C ALA A 385 -5.40 18.11 -7.19
N LYS A 386 -6.01 19.11 -7.84
CA LYS A 386 -5.81 20.54 -7.50
C LYS A 386 -6.21 20.91 -6.08
N THR A 387 -7.14 20.18 -5.48
CA THR A 387 -7.56 20.39 -4.10
C THR A 387 -6.48 20.05 -3.08
N GLU A 388 -5.58 19.14 -3.43
CA GLU A 388 -4.50 18.59 -2.59
C GLU A 388 -3.10 19.06 -3.04
N GLU A 389 -3.00 20.09 -3.89
CA GLU A 389 -1.73 20.57 -4.46
C GLU A 389 -0.70 20.96 -3.39
N GLU A 390 -1.13 21.49 -2.26
CA GLU A 390 -0.26 21.84 -1.15
C GLU A 390 0.44 20.60 -0.59
N GLU A 391 -0.29 19.49 -0.41
CA GLU A 391 0.25 18.24 0.07
C GLU A 391 1.20 17.57 -0.96
N PHE A 392 0.83 17.58 -2.24
CA PHE A 392 1.70 17.07 -3.30
C PHE A 392 3.03 17.83 -3.38
N ARG A 393 2.99 19.14 -3.15
CA ARG A 393 4.19 19.96 -3.13
C ARG A 393 5.05 19.72 -1.89
N ASP A 394 4.44 19.68 -0.71
CA ASP A 394 5.15 19.54 0.56
C ASP A 394 5.81 18.16 0.71
N ILE A 395 5.13 17.08 0.29
CA ILE A 395 5.58 15.70 0.50
C ILE A 395 6.41 15.20 -0.68
N TYR A 396 5.93 15.42 -1.93
CA TYR A 396 6.50 14.80 -3.13
C TYR A 396 7.23 15.78 -4.04
N ASN A 397 7.26 17.06 -3.69
CA ASN A 397 7.82 18.15 -4.51
C ASN A 397 7.21 18.22 -5.93
N MET A 398 5.92 17.88 -6.05
CA MET A 398 5.19 17.92 -7.32
C MET A 398 4.14 19.03 -7.29
N ASP A 399 4.04 19.82 -8.36
CA ASP A 399 2.95 20.77 -8.55
C ASP A 399 1.89 20.22 -9.53
N VAL A 400 0.70 20.81 -9.47
CA VAL A 400 -0.46 20.35 -10.25
C VAL A 400 -0.75 21.32 -11.39
N VAL A 401 -0.71 20.82 -12.61
CA VAL A 401 -1.14 21.54 -13.81
C VAL A 401 -2.52 21.07 -14.25
N VAL A 402 -3.48 21.96 -14.21
CA VAL A 402 -4.83 21.66 -14.71
C VAL A 402 -4.86 21.80 -16.23
N VAL A 403 -4.98 20.67 -16.91
CA VAL A 403 -5.04 20.58 -18.37
C VAL A 403 -6.46 20.94 -18.83
N PRO A 404 -6.64 21.78 -19.87
CA PRO A 404 -7.96 22.09 -20.40
C PRO A 404 -8.63 20.87 -20.99
N THR A 405 -9.96 20.86 -21.03
CA THR A 405 -10.74 19.80 -21.67
C THR A 405 -10.72 19.94 -23.20
N ASN A 406 -10.73 18.82 -23.92
CA ASN A 406 -10.78 18.80 -25.38
C ASN A 406 -12.05 19.47 -25.92
N LYS A 407 -13.19 19.21 -25.29
CA LYS A 407 -14.46 19.88 -25.59
C LYS A 407 -14.99 20.60 -24.32
N PRO A 408 -15.68 21.75 -24.48
CA PRO A 408 -16.26 22.45 -23.33
C PRO A 408 -17.25 21.52 -22.60
N PRO A 409 -17.18 21.46 -21.25
CA PRO A 409 -18.10 20.64 -20.47
C PRO A 409 -19.54 21.22 -20.54
N LYS A 410 -20.52 20.34 -20.77
CA LYS A 410 -21.94 20.71 -20.78
C LYS A 410 -22.69 20.20 -19.53
N ARG A 411 -21.95 19.62 -18.56
CA ARG A 411 -22.52 19.15 -17.32
C ARG A 411 -23.04 20.28 -16.46
N GLU A 412 -24.23 20.11 -15.88
CA GLU A 412 -24.83 21.01 -14.92
C GLU A 412 -24.75 20.45 -13.50
N ASP A 413 -24.10 21.17 -12.60
CA ASP A 413 -23.99 20.79 -11.19
C ASP A 413 -25.05 21.57 -10.39
N LEU A 414 -26.14 20.90 -10.01
CA LEU A 414 -27.24 21.49 -9.25
C LEU A 414 -26.85 21.74 -7.78
N PRO A 415 -27.50 22.72 -7.11
CA PRO A 415 -27.30 22.94 -5.68
C PRO A 415 -27.64 21.70 -4.84
N ASP A 416 -26.97 21.58 -3.68
CA ASP A 416 -27.26 20.51 -2.74
C ASP A 416 -28.65 20.67 -2.13
N SER A 417 -29.40 19.56 -2.00
CA SER A 417 -30.68 19.50 -1.30
C SER A 417 -30.44 18.99 0.12
N VAL A 418 -30.63 19.87 1.12
CA VAL A 418 -30.33 19.58 2.53
C VAL A 418 -31.62 19.30 3.30
N TYR A 419 -31.62 18.19 4.04
CA TYR A 419 -32.78 17.72 4.85
C TYR A 419 -32.41 17.70 6.33
N LEU A 420 -33.43 17.77 7.17
CA LEU A 420 -33.27 17.66 8.63
C LEU A 420 -32.88 16.27 9.06
N LYS A 421 -33.59 15.27 8.54
CA LYS A 421 -33.45 13.87 8.92
C LYS A 421 -33.01 13.00 7.73
N GLU A 422 -32.29 11.96 8.03
CA GLU A 422 -31.88 10.98 7.06
C GLU A 422 -33.07 10.29 6.38
N SER A 423 -34.13 10.00 7.12
CA SER A 423 -35.37 9.40 6.61
C SER A 423 -36.04 10.26 5.52
N GLY A 424 -36.08 11.59 5.69
CA GLY A 424 -36.62 12.55 4.72
C GLY A 424 -35.73 12.60 3.46
N LYS A 425 -34.43 12.66 3.64
CA LYS A 425 -33.41 12.61 2.56
C LYS A 425 -33.59 11.41 1.65
N TYR A 426 -33.62 10.18 2.19
CA TYR A 426 -33.75 8.97 1.38
C TYR A 426 -35.08 8.84 0.67
N LYS A 427 -36.19 9.30 1.27
CA LYS A 427 -37.50 9.38 0.59
C LYS A 427 -37.42 10.33 -0.61
N ALA A 428 -36.84 11.52 -0.43
CA ALA A 428 -36.71 12.52 -1.47
C ALA A 428 -35.77 12.02 -2.61
N LEU A 429 -34.63 11.41 -2.25
CA LEU A 429 -33.73 10.81 -3.19
C LEU A 429 -34.43 9.72 -4.03
N ALA A 430 -35.16 8.78 -3.38
CA ALA A 430 -35.88 7.73 -4.08
C ALA A 430 -37.02 8.30 -4.96
N ASN A 431 -37.66 9.42 -4.59
CA ASN A 431 -38.63 10.13 -5.41
C ASN A 431 -37.96 10.73 -6.65
N LYS A 432 -36.78 11.39 -6.49
CA LYS A 432 -36.03 11.98 -7.59
C LYS A 432 -35.54 10.94 -8.56
N VAL A 433 -35.02 9.80 -8.08
CA VAL A 433 -34.65 8.67 -8.93
C VAL A 433 -35.83 8.17 -9.77
N ALA A 434 -37.00 8.00 -9.14
CA ALA A 434 -38.22 7.56 -9.83
C ALA A 434 -38.70 8.59 -10.88
N GLU A 435 -38.62 9.89 -10.56
CA GLU A 435 -38.93 10.98 -11.48
C GLU A 435 -38.06 10.97 -12.71
N VAL A 436 -36.74 10.93 -12.52
CA VAL A 436 -35.75 10.92 -13.61
C VAL A 436 -35.82 9.62 -14.42
N HIS A 437 -36.00 8.46 -13.77
CA HIS A 437 -36.21 7.18 -14.45
C HIS A 437 -37.46 7.20 -15.36
N ALA A 438 -38.53 7.85 -14.94
CA ALA A 438 -39.77 7.95 -15.72
C ALA A 438 -39.57 8.75 -17.02
N THR A 439 -38.60 9.64 -17.13
CA THR A 439 -38.24 10.34 -18.39
C THR A 439 -37.44 9.48 -19.34
N GLY A 440 -36.88 8.35 -18.85
CA GLY A 440 -35.97 7.51 -19.61
C GLY A 440 -34.47 7.90 -19.44
N GLN A 441 -34.17 8.97 -18.71
CA GLN A 441 -32.78 9.38 -18.47
C GLN A 441 -32.07 8.35 -17.56
N PRO A 442 -30.83 7.90 -17.87
CA PRO A 442 -30.08 7.01 -17.01
C PRO A 442 -29.66 7.70 -15.71
N VAL A 443 -29.73 6.97 -14.59
CA VAL A 443 -29.40 7.47 -13.26
C VAL A 443 -28.32 6.64 -12.59
N LEU A 444 -27.28 7.31 -12.11
CA LEU A 444 -26.27 6.72 -11.24
C LEU A 444 -26.40 7.34 -9.84
N VAL A 445 -26.65 6.51 -8.84
CA VAL A 445 -26.72 6.97 -7.44
C VAL A 445 -25.46 6.55 -6.71
N GLY A 446 -24.69 7.54 -6.22
CA GLY A 446 -23.50 7.32 -5.38
C GLY A 446 -23.89 7.21 -3.90
N THR A 447 -23.42 6.16 -3.22
CA THR A 447 -23.59 5.95 -1.78
C THR A 447 -22.24 5.75 -1.12
N ILE A 448 -22.11 6.10 0.17
CA ILE A 448 -20.84 5.97 0.90
C ILE A 448 -20.63 4.58 1.52
N SER A 449 -21.69 3.82 1.78
CA SER A 449 -21.58 2.47 2.36
C SER A 449 -22.49 1.47 1.68
N ILE A 450 -22.20 0.17 1.92
CA ILE A 450 -23.02 -0.94 1.42
C ILE A 450 -24.39 -0.92 2.05
N GLU A 451 -24.50 -0.66 3.35
CA GLU A 451 -25.78 -0.57 4.06
C GLU A 451 -26.71 0.48 3.47
N LYS A 452 -26.14 1.68 3.19
CA LYS A 452 -26.88 2.78 2.58
C LYS A 452 -27.31 2.45 1.15
N SER A 453 -26.51 1.68 0.41
CA SER A 453 -26.88 1.19 -0.92
C SER A 453 -28.03 0.18 -0.86
N GLU A 454 -28.02 -0.73 0.13
CA GLU A 454 -29.08 -1.71 0.35
C GLU A 454 -30.39 -1.05 0.83
N LEU A 455 -30.28 -0.06 1.74
CA LEU A 455 -31.44 0.75 2.19
C LEU A 455 -32.13 1.42 1.01
N LEU A 456 -31.36 2.09 0.14
CA LEU A 456 -31.89 2.76 -1.04
C LEU A 456 -32.47 1.75 -2.05
N SER A 457 -31.83 0.63 -2.27
CA SER A 457 -32.31 -0.46 -3.12
C SER A 457 -33.68 -0.97 -2.66
N ASN A 458 -33.86 -1.17 -1.36
CA ASN A 458 -35.14 -1.56 -0.77
C ASN A 458 -36.25 -0.50 -1.00
N LEU A 459 -35.89 0.78 -0.93
CA LEU A 459 -36.85 1.87 -1.19
C LEU A 459 -37.25 1.94 -2.67
N LEU A 460 -36.31 1.78 -3.60
CA LEU A 460 -36.57 1.76 -5.03
C LEU A 460 -37.38 0.53 -5.44
N THR A 461 -37.11 -0.64 -4.86
CA THR A 461 -37.90 -1.85 -5.07
C THR A 461 -39.35 -1.66 -4.65
N LYS A 462 -39.62 -1.02 -3.50
CA LYS A 462 -40.98 -0.67 -3.06
C LYS A 462 -41.68 0.29 -4.01
N LYS A 463 -40.95 1.10 -4.76
CA LYS A 463 -41.48 2.02 -5.78
C LYS A 463 -41.60 1.38 -7.17
N GLY A 464 -41.16 0.13 -7.34
CA GLY A 464 -41.23 -0.58 -8.62
C GLY A 464 -40.14 -0.14 -9.62
N VAL A 465 -39.14 0.59 -9.21
CA VAL A 465 -38.01 1.02 -10.07
C VAL A 465 -37.02 -0.12 -10.21
N LYS A 466 -36.81 -0.59 -11.45
CA LYS A 466 -35.76 -1.59 -11.74
C LYS A 466 -34.41 -0.93 -11.63
N HIS A 467 -33.47 -1.56 -10.94
CA HIS A 467 -32.14 -1.01 -10.70
C HIS A 467 -31.10 -2.12 -10.50
N ASN A 468 -29.86 -1.80 -10.78
CA ASN A 468 -28.68 -2.61 -10.48
C ASN A 468 -27.97 -2.04 -9.25
N VAL A 469 -27.40 -2.90 -8.39
CA VAL A 469 -26.56 -2.49 -7.26
C VAL A 469 -25.14 -2.95 -7.52
N LEU A 470 -24.21 -1.99 -7.48
CA LEU A 470 -22.79 -2.22 -7.66
C LEU A 470 -22.08 -1.94 -6.33
N ASN A 471 -21.70 -3.00 -5.64
CA ASN A 471 -20.97 -2.95 -4.37
C ASN A 471 -19.94 -4.08 -4.33
N ALA A 472 -19.10 -4.11 -3.27
CA ALA A 472 -18.04 -5.09 -3.09
C ALA A 472 -18.49 -6.57 -3.12
N LYS A 473 -19.80 -6.86 -2.97
CA LYS A 473 -20.34 -8.22 -3.05
C LYS A 473 -20.48 -8.75 -4.49
N GLN A 474 -20.30 -7.89 -5.54
CA GLN A 474 -20.58 -8.21 -6.94
C GLN A 474 -19.43 -7.89 -7.89
N HIS A 475 -18.19 -8.06 -7.46
CA HIS A 475 -16.99 -7.73 -8.24
C HIS A 475 -16.94 -8.40 -9.63
N GLU A 476 -17.34 -9.65 -9.72
CA GLU A 476 -17.31 -10.40 -11.00
C GLU A 476 -18.21 -9.79 -12.09
N ARG A 477 -19.27 -9.07 -11.69
CA ARG A 477 -20.22 -8.45 -12.59
C ARG A 477 -20.03 -6.94 -12.74
N GLU A 478 -19.04 -6.38 -12.12
CA GLU A 478 -18.81 -4.93 -12.11
C GLU A 478 -18.69 -4.34 -13.51
N ALA A 479 -17.85 -4.92 -14.35
CA ALA A 479 -17.65 -4.46 -15.73
C ALA A 479 -18.95 -4.51 -16.56
N GLU A 480 -19.78 -5.54 -16.36
CA GLU A 480 -21.09 -5.69 -17.03
C GLU A 480 -22.06 -4.58 -16.59
N ILE A 481 -22.18 -4.36 -15.28
CA ILE A 481 -23.11 -3.35 -14.71
C ILE A 481 -22.69 -1.94 -15.14
N VAL A 482 -21.39 -1.64 -15.14
CA VAL A 482 -20.89 -0.32 -15.58
C VAL A 482 -21.10 -0.11 -17.07
N ALA A 483 -20.88 -1.14 -17.90
CA ALA A 483 -21.12 -1.07 -19.36
C ALA A 483 -22.59 -0.78 -19.69
N GLU A 484 -23.53 -1.22 -18.86
CA GLU A 484 -24.96 -1.00 -19.04
C GLU A 484 -25.49 0.27 -18.36
N ALA A 485 -24.71 0.90 -17.43
CA ALA A 485 -25.19 2.02 -16.60
C ALA A 485 -25.60 3.27 -17.40
N GLY A 486 -25.07 3.45 -18.62
CA GLY A 486 -25.39 4.56 -19.51
C GLY A 486 -26.60 4.32 -20.44
N ARG A 487 -27.28 3.20 -20.35
CA ARG A 487 -28.43 2.85 -21.22
C ARG A 487 -29.71 3.59 -20.85
N LEU A 488 -30.61 3.72 -21.81
CA LEU A 488 -31.88 4.39 -21.62
C LEU A 488 -32.68 3.80 -20.45
N GLY A 489 -33.08 4.65 -19.51
CA GLY A 489 -33.85 4.28 -18.34
C GLY A 489 -33.15 3.39 -17.32
N GLN A 490 -31.85 3.16 -17.43
CA GLN A 490 -31.09 2.36 -16.48
C GLN A 490 -30.87 3.11 -15.17
N VAL A 491 -31.08 2.43 -14.04
CA VAL A 491 -30.77 2.95 -12.70
C VAL A 491 -29.69 2.06 -12.07
N THR A 492 -28.59 2.67 -11.64
CA THR A 492 -27.49 1.99 -10.99
C THR A 492 -27.20 2.65 -9.66
N ILE A 493 -27.16 1.88 -8.59
CA ILE A 493 -26.67 2.31 -7.27
C ILE A 493 -25.24 1.81 -7.16
N ALA A 494 -24.30 2.70 -6.91
CA ALA A 494 -22.88 2.33 -6.75
C ALA A 494 -22.31 2.88 -5.46
N THR A 495 -21.55 2.07 -4.73
CA THR A 495 -20.65 2.59 -3.69
C THR A 495 -19.50 3.35 -4.34
N ASN A 496 -18.91 4.28 -3.59
CA ASN A 496 -17.96 5.27 -4.14
C ASN A 496 -16.81 4.69 -4.96
N MET A 497 -16.23 3.59 -4.53
CA MET A 497 -15.07 2.96 -5.20
C MET A 497 -15.47 2.05 -6.38
N ALA A 498 -16.73 1.64 -6.48
CA ALA A 498 -17.18 0.73 -7.51
C ALA A 498 -17.20 1.39 -8.89
N GLY A 499 -16.65 0.71 -9.90
CA GLY A 499 -16.54 1.22 -11.29
C GLY A 499 -15.48 2.29 -11.50
N ARG A 500 -14.53 2.48 -10.58
CA ARG A 500 -13.40 3.41 -10.77
C ARG A 500 -12.49 2.93 -11.89
N GLY A 501 -11.98 3.87 -12.70
CA GLY A 501 -11.15 3.55 -13.86
C GLY A 501 -11.89 2.98 -15.06
N THR A 502 -13.23 2.83 -14.98
CA THR A 502 -14.07 2.39 -16.11
C THR A 502 -15.00 3.52 -16.58
N ASP A 503 -15.14 3.66 -17.90
CA ASP A 503 -15.96 4.70 -18.49
C ASP A 503 -17.41 4.23 -18.66
N ILE A 504 -18.37 5.12 -18.31
CA ILE A 504 -19.80 4.93 -18.59
C ILE A 504 -20.10 5.57 -19.95
N ILE A 505 -20.42 4.76 -20.94
CA ILE A 505 -20.75 5.20 -22.30
C ILE A 505 -22.28 5.36 -22.41
N LEU A 506 -22.73 6.53 -22.86
CA LEU A 506 -24.17 6.79 -23.05
C LEU A 506 -24.71 5.90 -24.14
N GLY A 507 -25.88 5.27 -23.92
CA GLY A 507 -26.48 4.30 -24.82
C GLY A 507 -25.92 2.87 -24.71
N GLY A 508 -24.93 2.62 -23.85
CA GLY A 508 -24.29 1.31 -23.69
C GLY A 508 -22.93 1.19 -24.39
N ASN A 509 -22.19 0.12 -24.12
CA ASN A 509 -20.84 -0.10 -24.65
C ASN A 509 -20.83 -1.18 -25.75
N PRO A 510 -20.76 -0.80 -27.04
CA PRO A 510 -20.74 -1.75 -28.17
C PRO A 510 -19.56 -2.72 -28.14
N GLU A 511 -18.41 -2.26 -27.71
CA GLU A 511 -17.18 -3.08 -27.59
C GLU A 511 -17.36 -4.20 -26.57
N PHE A 512 -17.92 -3.87 -25.42
CA PHE A 512 -18.20 -4.85 -24.38
C PHE A 512 -19.20 -5.92 -24.86
N GLU A 513 -20.27 -5.49 -25.54
CA GLU A 513 -21.26 -6.42 -26.10
C GLU A 513 -20.66 -7.32 -27.19
N ALA A 514 -19.80 -6.80 -28.07
CA ALA A 514 -19.09 -7.57 -29.08
C ALA A 514 -18.17 -8.62 -28.44
N LYS A 515 -17.37 -8.25 -27.45
CA LYS A 515 -16.50 -9.17 -26.69
C LYS A 515 -17.31 -10.28 -26.02
N ARG A 516 -18.41 -9.92 -25.35
CA ARG A 516 -19.31 -10.88 -24.70
C ARG A 516 -19.90 -11.90 -25.68
N GLU A 517 -20.29 -11.44 -26.87
CA GLU A 517 -20.82 -12.32 -27.89
C GLU A 517 -19.75 -13.23 -28.52
N MET A 518 -18.53 -12.72 -28.76
CA MET A 518 -17.39 -13.55 -29.18
C MET A 518 -17.08 -14.65 -28.16
N LYS A 519 -17.09 -14.33 -26.85
CA LYS A 519 -16.90 -15.30 -25.79
C LYS A 519 -17.97 -16.41 -25.80
N LYS A 520 -19.24 -16.07 -26.10
CA LYS A 520 -20.32 -17.04 -26.29
C LYS A 520 -20.15 -17.89 -27.55
N LEU A 521 -19.54 -17.34 -28.58
CA LEU A 521 -19.22 -18.06 -29.81
C LEU A 521 -18.01 -18.98 -29.68
N GLY A 522 -17.32 -19.00 -28.52
CA GLY A 522 -16.23 -19.92 -28.20
C GLY A 522 -14.84 -19.40 -28.54
N TYR A 523 -14.67 -18.11 -28.86
CA TYR A 523 -13.34 -17.52 -29.06
C TYR A 523 -12.59 -17.43 -27.74
N THR A 524 -11.27 -17.70 -27.77
CA THR A 524 -10.38 -17.59 -26.60
C THR A 524 -10.13 -16.12 -26.22
N GLU A 525 -9.70 -15.88 -25.00
CA GLU A 525 -9.34 -14.53 -24.55
C GLU A 525 -8.23 -13.91 -25.40
N GLU A 526 -7.24 -14.71 -25.82
CA GLU A 526 -6.16 -14.27 -26.72
C GLU A 526 -6.69 -13.85 -28.11
N GLN A 527 -7.60 -14.63 -28.67
CA GLN A 527 -8.23 -14.30 -29.95
C GLN A 527 -9.07 -13.03 -29.87
N ILE A 528 -9.79 -12.83 -28.76
CA ILE A 528 -10.60 -11.62 -28.52
C ILE A 528 -9.67 -10.41 -28.31
N LEU A 529 -8.58 -10.57 -27.58
CA LEU A 529 -7.58 -9.52 -27.35
C LEU A 529 -6.94 -9.10 -28.68
N PHE A 530 -6.54 -10.09 -29.50
CA PHE A 530 -6.00 -9.81 -30.83
C PHE A 530 -7.03 -9.14 -31.73
N ALA A 531 -8.26 -9.59 -31.73
CA ALA A 531 -9.36 -9.04 -32.53
C ALA A 531 -9.62 -7.55 -32.28
N THR A 532 -9.33 -7.07 -31.04
CA THR A 532 -9.44 -5.65 -30.69
C THR A 532 -8.20 -4.82 -31.06
N SER A 533 -7.16 -5.44 -31.67
CA SER A 533 -5.94 -4.74 -32.09
C SER A 533 -5.98 -4.43 -33.59
N PHE A 534 -5.23 -3.39 -34.00
CA PHE A 534 -5.01 -3.05 -35.39
C PHE A 534 -3.68 -3.61 -35.96
N VAL A 535 -2.95 -4.39 -35.14
CA VAL A 535 -1.68 -5.01 -35.55
C VAL A 535 -1.93 -6.06 -36.62
N LYS A 536 -1.19 -6.01 -37.76
CA LYS A 536 -1.28 -6.97 -38.84
C LYS A 536 -0.75 -8.35 -38.40
N SER A 537 -1.43 -9.42 -38.79
CA SER A 537 -0.98 -10.79 -38.61
C SER A 537 -1.18 -11.60 -39.90
N ASP A 538 -0.29 -12.55 -40.14
CA ASP A 538 -0.40 -13.52 -41.21
C ASP A 538 -1.26 -14.74 -40.83
N ASP A 539 -1.69 -14.82 -39.53
CA ASP A 539 -2.55 -15.90 -39.05
C ASP A 539 -4.01 -15.71 -39.49
N GLU A 540 -4.53 -16.67 -40.24
CA GLU A 540 -5.89 -16.66 -40.79
C GLU A 540 -6.97 -16.73 -39.69
N GLU A 541 -6.74 -17.49 -38.59
CA GLU A 541 -7.71 -17.61 -37.48
C GLU A 541 -7.83 -16.30 -36.72
N LEU A 542 -6.68 -15.64 -36.43
CA LEU A 542 -6.68 -14.34 -35.78
C LEU A 542 -7.33 -13.25 -36.64
N ASN A 543 -7.09 -13.26 -37.94
CA ASN A 543 -7.73 -12.33 -38.87
C ASN A 543 -9.25 -12.57 -39.00
N ALA A 544 -9.69 -13.85 -38.98
CA ALA A 544 -11.12 -14.20 -38.95
C ALA A 544 -11.78 -13.73 -37.64
N ALA A 545 -11.10 -13.88 -36.47
CA ALA A 545 -11.58 -13.36 -35.21
C ALA A 545 -11.73 -11.84 -35.23
N ARG A 546 -10.77 -11.11 -35.85
CA ARG A 546 -10.84 -9.65 -36.03
C ARG A 546 -12.00 -9.23 -36.89
N GLN A 547 -12.20 -9.90 -38.04
CA GLN A 547 -13.31 -9.61 -38.90
C GLN A 547 -14.64 -9.84 -38.18
N LYS A 548 -14.74 -10.93 -37.41
CA LYS A 548 -15.94 -11.23 -36.63
C LYS A 548 -16.20 -10.20 -35.54
N PHE A 549 -15.13 -9.75 -34.83
CA PHE A 549 -15.25 -8.66 -33.86
C PHE A 549 -15.75 -7.37 -34.53
N ALA A 550 -15.17 -6.98 -35.65
CA ALA A 550 -15.58 -5.77 -36.38
C ALA A 550 -17.05 -5.84 -36.82
N GLU A 551 -17.51 -6.98 -37.38
CA GLU A 551 -18.93 -7.19 -37.72
C GLU A 551 -19.85 -7.02 -36.51
N LEU A 552 -19.51 -7.62 -35.37
CA LEU A 552 -20.26 -7.54 -34.11
C LEU A 552 -20.25 -6.13 -33.54
N HIS A 553 -19.08 -5.50 -33.51
CA HIS A 553 -18.92 -4.13 -33.02
C HIS A 553 -19.72 -3.13 -33.84
N ASP A 554 -19.65 -3.19 -35.18
CA ASP A 554 -20.40 -2.30 -36.06
C ASP A 554 -21.91 -2.53 -35.95
N LYS A 555 -22.32 -3.79 -35.81
CA LYS A 555 -23.73 -4.14 -35.56
C LYS A 555 -24.21 -3.50 -34.25
N TYR A 556 -23.51 -3.73 -33.13
CA TYR A 556 -23.93 -3.19 -31.87
C TYR A 556 -23.81 -1.65 -31.82
N LYS A 557 -22.83 -1.06 -32.46
CA LYS A 557 -22.70 0.38 -32.62
C LYS A 557 -23.91 0.97 -33.35
N ALA A 558 -24.33 0.36 -34.45
CA ALA A 558 -25.52 0.79 -35.20
C ALA A 558 -26.81 0.60 -34.37
N GLU A 559 -26.94 -0.49 -33.62
CA GLU A 559 -28.07 -0.72 -32.71
C GLU A 559 -28.10 0.27 -31.52
N ARG A 560 -26.97 0.72 -31.01
CA ARG A 560 -26.87 1.62 -29.86
C ARG A 560 -26.86 3.10 -30.21
N GLN A 561 -26.55 3.46 -31.43
CA GLN A 561 -26.50 4.86 -31.86
C GLN A 561 -27.82 5.63 -31.63
N PRO A 562 -29.00 5.08 -31.97
CA PRO A 562 -30.28 5.76 -31.67
C PRO A 562 -30.55 5.90 -30.17
N GLU A 563 -30.13 4.91 -29.34
CA GLU A 563 -30.25 4.95 -27.89
C GLU A 563 -29.34 6.02 -27.31
N HIS A 564 -28.12 6.13 -27.83
CA HIS A 564 -27.17 7.17 -27.46
C HIS A 564 -27.74 8.58 -27.73
N GLU A 565 -28.26 8.81 -28.90
CA GLU A 565 -28.84 10.11 -29.28
C GLU A 565 -30.03 10.48 -28.39
N GLN A 566 -30.92 9.51 -28.08
CA GLN A 566 -32.02 9.73 -27.14
C GLN A 566 -31.54 10.06 -25.75
N VAL A 567 -30.54 9.37 -25.23
CA VAL A 567 -29.97 9.66 -23.88
C VAL A 567 -29.34 11.04 -23.84
N VAL A 568 -28.65 11.45 -24.91
CA VAL A 568 -28.06 12.79 -25.03
C VAL A 568 -29.15 13.87 -25.04
N GLU A 569 -30.29 13.67 -25.81
CA GLU A 569 -31.40 14.58 -25.81
C GLU A 569 -32.12 14.70 -24.47
N LEU A 570 -32.17 13.62 -23.69
CA LEU A 570 -32.71 13.60 -22.33
C LEU A 570 -31.82 14.27 -21.28
N GLY A 571 -30.63 14.76 -21.68
CA GLY A 571 -29.71 15.45 -20.78
C GLY A 571 -28.54 14.59 -20.27
N GLY A 572 -28.30 13.43 -20.88
CA GLY A 572 -27.19 12.53 -20.56
C GLY A 572 -27.34 11.80 -19.25
N LEU A 573 -26.24 11.45 -18.59
CA LEU A 573 -26.23 10.71 -17.30
C LEU A 573 -26.58 11.66 -16.13
N CYS A 574 -27.59 11.29 -15.34
CA CYS A 574 -27.93 11.95 -14.08
C CYS A 574 -27.20 11.28 -12.92
N ILE A 575 -26.43 12.06 -12.15
CA ILE A 575 -25.73 11.58 -10.97
C ILE A 575 -26.35 12.17 -9.71
N LEU A 576 -26.74 11.29 -8.79
CA LEU A 576 -27.32 11.67 -7.50
C LEU A 576 -26.43 11.12 -6.38
N GLY A 577 -25.86 12.01 -5.56
CA GLY A 577 -25.12 11.63 -4.37
C GLY A 577 -26.02 11.53 -3.15
N SER A 578 -25.98 10.42 -2.40
CA SER A 578 -26.80 10.25 -1.19
C SER A 578 -26.26 11.05 -0.01
N GLU A 579 -24.98 11.45 -0.06
CA GLU A 579 -24.25 12.21 0.96
C GLU A 579 -23.04 12.90 0.35
N ARG A 580 -22.45 13.85 1.08
CA ARG A 580 -21.12 14.36 0.78
C ARG A 580 -20.07 13.46 1.43
N HIS A 581 -19.00 13.18 0.70
CA HIS A 581 -17.87 12.43 1.20
C HIS A 581 -16.99 13.30 2.11
N GLU A 582 -16.09 12.69 2.83
CA GLU A 582 -15.13 13.40 3.69
C GLU A 582 -14.20 14.33 2.91
N SER A 583 -13.91 14.01 1.64
CA SER A 583 -13.09 14.83 0.76
C SER A 583 -13.87 15.37 -0.43
N ARG A 584 -13.68 16.66 -0.75
CA ARG A 584 -14.25 17.32 -1.95
C ARG A 584 -13.80 16.63 -3.24
N ARG A 585 -12.62 16.04 -3.22
CA ARG A 585 -12.04 15.31 -4.33
C ARG A 585 -12.91 14.12 -4.72
N ILE A 586 -13.36 13.33 -3.76
CA ILE A 586 -14.23 12.17 -3.98
C ILE A 586 -15.58 12.60 -4.57
N ASP A 587 -16.17 13.69 -4.07
CA ASP A 587 -17.36 14.27 -4.66
C ASP A 587 -17.16 14.66 -6.13
N ASN A 588 -16.00 15.26 -6.45
CA ASN A 588 -15.66 15.64 -7.81
C ASN A 588 -15.42 14.41 -8.71
N GLN A 589 -14.88 13.31 -8.19
CA GLN A 589 -14.75 12.04 -8.92
C GLN A 589 -16.12 11.44 -9.25
N LEU A 590 -17.07 11.49 -8.29
CA LEU A 590 -18.43 11.04 -8.55
C LEU A 590 -19.09 11.90 -9.63
N ARG A 591 -19.05 13.24 -9.50
CA ARG A 591 -19.56 14.17 -10.53
C ARG A 591 -18.88 13.96 -11.88
N GLY A 592 -17.59 13.62 -11.90
CA GLY A 592 -16.81 13.39 -13.12
C GLY A 592 -17.22 12.17 -13.94
N ARG A 593 -18.14 11.34 -13.43
CA ARG A 593 -18.70 10.23 -14.20
C ARG A 593 -19.72 10.68 -15.25
N ALA A 594 -20.27 11.89 -15.17
CA ALA A 594 -21.13 12.52 -16.16
C ALA A 594 -20.44 13.67 -16.88
N GLY A 595 -20.92 14.04 -18.06
CA GLY A 595 -20.44 15.19 -18.84
C GLY A 595 -19.06 14.96 -19.46
N ARG A 596 -18.78 13.76 -19.99
CA ARG A 596 -17.52 13.38 -20.63
C ARG A 596 -17.49 13.80 -22.09
N GLN A 597 -16.32 14.22 -22.58
CA GLN A 597 -16.07 14.59 -23.99
C GLN A 597 -17.13 15.55 -24.59
N GLY A 598 -17.67 16.45 -23.73
CA GLY A 598 -18.70 17.43 -24.15
C GLY A 598 -20.14 16.89 -24.16
N ASP A 599 -20.37 15.68 -23.64
CA ASP A 599 -21.74 15.17 -23.43
C ASP A 599 -22.45 15.96 -22.34
N PRO A 600 -23.79 16.06 -22.37
CA PRO A 600 -24.57 16.63 -21.27
C PRO A 600 -24.57 15.70 -20.05
N GLY A 601 -24.93 16.24 -18.90
CA GLY A 601 -25.09 15.49 -17.66
C GLY A 601 -25.57 16.40 -16.55
N THR A 602 -26.21 15.83 -15.55
CA THR A 602 -26.69 16.55 -14.35
C THR A 602 -26.16 15.90 -13.09
N THR A 603 -25.78 16.69 -12.11
CA THR A 603 -25.37 16.15 -10.80
C THR A 603 -26.03 16.88 -9.65
N GLN A 604 -26.44 16.16 -8.60
CA GLN A 604 -27.02 16.74 -7.38
C GLN A 604 -26.70 15.88 -6.17
N PHE A 605 -26.42 16.51 -5.01
CA PHE A 605 -26.25 15.82 -3.75
C PHE A 605 -27.46 16.03 -2.82
N PHE A 606 -27.84 14.96 -2.13
CA PHE A 606 -28.89 14.93 -1.11
C PHE A 606 -28.24 14.71 0.24
N ILE A 607 -28.38 15.64 1.16
CA ILE A 607 -27.63 15.70 2.41
C ILE A 607 -28.58 15.76 3.58
N SER A 608 -28.23 15.13 4.70
CA SER A 608 -28.92 15.27 5.97
C SER A 608 -28.02 15.93 7.02
N LEU A 609 -28.62 16.61 7.97
CA LEU A 609 -27.87 17.09 9.14
C LEU A 609 -27.49 15.96 10.11
N GLU A 610 -28.07 14.78 9.93
CA GLU A 610 -27.73 13.55 10.66
C GLU A 610 -26.59 12.77 9.99
N ASP A 611 -26.18 13.13 8.77
CA ASP A 611 -25.03 12.49 8.09
C ASP A 611 -23.74 12.67 8.90
N ASP A 612 -22.86 11.66 8.87
CA ASP A 612 -21.67 11.60 9.72
C ASP A 612 -20.77 12.84 9.60
N LEU A 613 -20.54 13.32 8.38
CA LEU A 613 -19.78 14.54 8.14
C LEU A 613 -20.39 15.75 8.87
N MET A 614 -21.72 15.85 8.84
CA MET A 614 -22.45 16.97 9.47
C MET A 614 -22.50 16.81 10.98
N ARG A 615 -22.68 15.61 11.49
CA ARG A 615 -22.70 15.30 12.92
C ARG A 615 -21.35 15.59 13.57
N ARG A 616 -20.25 15.14 12.96
CA ARG A 616 -18.89 15.29 13.51
C ARG A 616 -18.34 16.71 13.37
N PHE A 617 -18.60 17.39 12.25
CA PHE A 617 -17.93 18.66 11.88
C PHE A 617 -18.89 19.83 11.62
N GLY A 618 -20.21 19.60 11.53
CA GLY A 618 -21.22 20.64 11.28
C GLY A 618 -21.55 21.55 12.46
N GLY A 619 -21.27 21.09 13.69
CA GLY A 619 -21.44 21.84 14.94
C GLY A 619 -22.87 22.07 15.38
N GLU A 620 -23.09 22.26 16.69
CA GLU A 620 -24.38 22.56 17.35
C GLU A 620 -25.08 23.80 16.77
N MET A 621 -24.30 24.71 16.16
CA MET A 621 -24.86 25.94 15.60
C MET A 621 -25.81 25.66 14.41
N MET A 622 -25.63 24.55 13.66
CA MET A 622 -26.52 24.17 12.57
C MET A 622 -27.86 23.64 13.10
N GLN A 623 -27.84 22.83 14.16
CA GLN A 623 -29.08 22.37 14.84
C GLN A 623 -29.88 23.55 15.37
N ASN A 624 -29.23 24.58 15.90
CA ASN A 624 -29.88 25.80 16.37
C ASN A 624 -30.45 26.70 15.26
N ILE A 625 -29.86 26.69 14.08
CA ILE A 625 -30.40 27.43 12.90
C ILE A 625 -31.67 26.74 12.41
N VAL A 626 -31.66 25.43 12.33
CA VAL A 626 -32.78 24.64 11.84
C VAL A 626 -33.95 24.65 12.78
N SER A 627 -33.73 24.56 14.12
CA SER A 627 -34.79 24.64 15.12
C SER A 627 -35.54 25.98 15.11
N ARG A 628 -34.91 27.06 14.57
CA ARG A 628 -35.53 28.38 14.42
C ARG A 628 -36.40 28.51 13.18
N PHE A 629 -36.22 27.68 12.13
CA PHE A 629 -36.95 27.82 10.87
C PHE A 629 -38.26 27.02 10.82
N GLY A 630 -38.51 26.10 11.77
CA GLY A 630 -39.81 25.38 11.91
C GLY A 630 -40.22 24.55 10.69
N LEU A 631 -39.23 24.01 9.96
CA LEU A 631 -39.43 23.29 8.70
C LEU A 631 -39.94 21.87 8.91
N ALA A 632 -40.75 21.38 7.97
CA ALA A 632 -41.19 20.00 7.96
C ALA A 632 -39.99 19.05 7.65
N GLU A 633 -40.03 17.83 8.18
CA GLU A 633 -38.92 16.85 8.03
C GLU A 633 -38.61 16.49 6.57
N ASP A 634 -39.56 16.64 5.66
CA ASP A 634 -39.51 16.27 4.25
C ASP A 634 -39.25 17.47 3.31
N GLU A 635 -39.09 18.70 3.80
CA GLU A 635 -38.84 19.88 2.97
C GLU A 635 -37.34 20.15 2.78
N PRO A 636 -36.87 20.31 1.53
CA PRO A 636 -35.48 20.60 1.26
C PRO A 636 -35.11 22.06 1.60
N LEU A 637 -33.99 22.26 2.21
CA LEU A 637 -33.35 23.55 2.38
C LEU A 637 -32.34 23.76 1.23
N GLU A 638 -32.70 24.60 0.29
CA GLU A 638 -31.78 25.03 -0.78
C GLU A 638 -31.18 26.38 -0.40
N ALA A 639 -29.99 26.38 0.18
CA ALA A 639 -29.28 27.62 0.50
C ALA A 639 -27.81 27.50 0.20
N ASN A 640 -27.30 28.39 -0.66
CA ASN A 640 -25.85 28.51 -0.97
C ASN A 640 -24.97 28.69 0.28
N VAL A 641 -25.55 29.15 1.39
CA VAL A 641 -24.83 29.29 2.66
C VAL A 641 -24.55 27.92 3.28
N LEU A 642 -25.48 26.95 3.13
CA LEU A 642 -25.32 25.57 3.64
C LEU A 642 -24.22 24.84 2.85
N SER A 643 -24.22 24.88 1.52
CA SER A 643 -23.17 24.29 0.69
C SER A 643 -21.77 24.80 1.05
N ARG A 644 -21.61 26.10 1.34
CA ARG A 644 -20.34 26.66 1.82
C ARG A 644 -19.93 26.16 3.21
N ARG A 645 -20.90 25.89 4.09
CA ARG A 645 -20.62 25.33 5.42
C ARG A 645 -20.18 23.87 5.33
N ILE A 646 -20.81 23.09 4.47
CA ILE A 646 -20.43 21.71 4.18
C ILE A 646 -19.03 21.66 3.60
N GLU A 647 -18.72 22.51 2.63
CA GLU A 647 -17.36 22.62 2.07
C GLU A 647 -16.31 22.99 3.14
N ASN A 648 -16.65 23.83 4.10
CA ASN A 648 -15.75 24.15 5.20
C ASN A 648 -15.60 22.98 6.19
N ALA A 649 -16.63 22.14 6.38
CA ALA A 649 -16.52 20.92 7.16
C ALA A 649 -15.56 19.93 6.47
N GLN A 650 -15.72 19.71 5.15
CA GLN A 650 -14.82 18.89 4.37
C GLN A 650 -13.37 19.38 4.45
N LYS A 651 -13.12 20.69 4.32
CA LYS A 651 -11.77 21.28 4.47
C LYS A 651 -11.14 20.99 5.84
N LYS A 652 -11.96 20.96 6.92
CA LYS A 652 -11.45 20.61 8.25
C LYS A 652 -11.06 19.13 8.33
N VAL A 653 -11.85 18.24 7.74
CA VAL A 653 -11.52 16.80 7.65
C VAL A 653 -10.28 16.57 6.82
N GLU A 654 -10.22 17.18 5.62
CA GLU A 654 -9.04 17.13 4.75
C GLU A 654 -7.78 17.59 5.51
N GLY A 655 -7.86 18.71 6.25
CA GLY A 655 -6.75 19.22 7.06
C GLY A 655 -6.35 18.29 8.22
N LYS A 656 -7.34 17.65 8.90
CA LYS A 656 -7.05 16.63 9.93
C LYS A 656 -6.32 15.43 9.31
N ASN A 657 -6.82 14.92 8.19
CA ASN A 657 -6.25 13.77 7.51
C ASN A 657 -4.84 14.06 6.97
N PHE A 658 -4.62 15.27 6.44
CA PHE A 658 -3.27 15.73 6.06
C PHE A 658 -2.33 15.74 7.27
N GLY A 659 -2.80 16.24 8.43
CA GLY A 659 -2.04 16.23 9.68
C GLY A 659 -1.61 14.82 10.09
N ILE A 660 -2.52 13.84 10.00
CA ILE A 660 -2.24 12.42 10.31
C ILE A 660 -1.18 11.88 9.35
N ARG A 661 -1.34 12.06 8.03
CA ARG A 661 -0.34 11.62 7.03
C ARG A 661 1.04 12.24 7.25
N LYS A 662 1.08 13.54 7.57
CA LYS A 662 2.31 14.25 7.89
C LYS A 662 2.98 13.69 9.15
N TYR A 663 2.20 13.38 10.16
CA TYR A 663 2.68 12.76 11.39
C TYR A 663 3.29 11.37 11.10
N VAL A 664 2.57 10.49 10.40
CA VAL A 664 3.10 9.18 9.99
C VAL A 664 4.41 9.31 9.23
N LEU A 665 4.48 10.25 8.28
CA LEU A 665 5.68 10.49 7.48
C LEU A 665 6.85 10.99 8.33
N GLN A 666 6.61 11.84 9.34
CA GLN A 666 7.68 12.33 10.22
C GLN A 666 8.40 11.20 10.94
N TYR A 667 7.65 10.23 11.47
CA TYR A 667 8.23 9.04 12.11
C TYR A 667 8.93 8.13 11.09
N ASP A 668 8.29 7.85 9.95
CA ASP A 668 8.92 7.00 8.94
C ASP A 668 10.14 7.65 8.29
N ASN A 669 10.27 8.97 8.25
CA ASN A 669 11.47 9.64 7.79
C ASN A 669 12.70 9.33 8.65
N VAL A 670 12.53 9.14 9.97
CA VAL A 670 13.62 8.70 10.87
C VAL A 670 14.05 7.29 10.46
N MET A 671 13.09 6.37 10.38
CA MET A 671 13.32 4.99 9.94
C MET A 671 13.89 4.93 8.51
N ASN A 672 13.44 5.80 7.62
CA ASN A 672 13.89 5.80 6.23
C ASN A 672 15.38 6.18 6.08
N LYS A 673 15.88 7.10 6.90
CA LYS A 673 17.31 7.41 6.94
C LYS A 673 18.13 6.19 7.36
N GLN A 674 17.72 5.51 8.42
CA GLN A 674 18.36 4.30 8.92
C GLN A 674 18.27 3.15 7.90
N ARG A 675 17.09 2.95 7.31
CA ARG A 675 16.84 1.97 6.23
C ARG A 675 17.76 2.20 5.03
N THR A 676 17.92 3.42 4.60
CA THR A 676 18.80 3.75 3.45
C THR A 676 20.25 3.37 3.72
N ILE A 677 20.74 3.56 4.94
CA ILE A 677 22.09 3.17 5.35
C ILE A 677 22.20 1.64 5.33
N ILE A 678 21.34 0.94 6.05
CA ILE A 678 21.40 -0.52 6.19
C ILE A 678 21.22 -1.23 4.85
N TYR A 679 20.22 -0.82 4.05
CA TYR A 679 19.98 -1.43 2.74
C TYR A 679 21.11 -1.10 1.73
N GLY A 680 21.73 0.07 1.84
CA GLY A 680 22.91 0.44 1.07
C GLY A 680 24.09 -0.47 1.36
N GLU A 681 24.44 -0.66 2.63
CA GLU A 681 25.52 -1.58 3.04
C GLU A 681 25.22 -3.03 2.65
N ARG A 682 23.99 -3.50 2.91
CA ARG A 682 23.53 -4.82 2.51
C ARG A 682 23.65 -5.07 1.00
N ARG A 683 23.34 -4.04 0.19
CA ARG A 683 23.46 -4.12 -1.28
C ARG A 683 24.90 -4.27 -1.73
N LYS A 684 25.88 -3.58 -1.12
CA LYS A 684 27.32 -3.75 -1.40
C LYS A 684 27.75 -5.21 -1.20
N VAL A 685 27.37 -5.79 -0.08
CA VAL A 685 27.66 -7.19 0.25
C VAL A 685 27.02 -8.14 -0.79
N LEU A 686 25.76 -7.89 -1.17
CA LEU A 686 25.02 -8.71 -2.13
C LEU A 686 25.63 -8.65 -3.53
N PHE A 687 26.16 -7.48 -3.94
CA PHE A 687 26.80 -7.30 -5.25
C PHE A 687 28.23 -7.83 -5.29
N GLY A 688 28.75 -8.36 -4.18
CA GLY A 688 30.05 -9.05 -4.12
C GLY A 688 31.23 -8.10 -4.00
N GLU A 689 31.03 -6.87 -3.50
CA GLU A 689 32.15 -5.99 -3.13
C GLU A 689 33.05 -6.67 -2.09
N ASP A 690 34.35 -6.34 -2.12
CA ASP A 690 35.29 -6.88 -1.14
C ASP A 690 35.09 -6.22 0.22
N ILE A 691 34.44 -6.96 1.14
CA ILE A 691 34.13 -6.50 2.49
C ILE A 691 35.22 -6.78 3.51
N ARG A 692 36.35 -7.42 3.09
CA ARG A 692 37.44 -7.71 4.01
C ARG A 692 38.00 -6.46 4.67
N SER A 693 38.21 -5.40 3.89
CA SER A 693 38.66 -4.11 4.43
C SER A 693 37.72 -3.53 5.46
N ASP A 694 36.40 -3.68 5.24
CA ASP A 694 35.39 -3.18 6.17
C ASP A 694 35.39 -3.97 7.48
N ILE A 695 35.55 -5.30 7.40
CA ILE A 695 35.68 -6.15 8.61
C ILE A 695 36.95 -5.81 9.39
N MET A 696 38.08 -5.54 8.71
CA MET A 696 39.31 -5.09 9.38
C MET A 696 39.11 -3.73 10.04
N ASN A 697 38.47 -2.78 9.40
CA ASN A 697 38.13 -1.49 10.00
C ASN A 697 37.18 -1.62 11.21
N MET A 698 36.20 -2.53 11.17
CA MET A 698 35.34 -2.86 12.30
C MET A 698 36.17 -3.40 13.47
N LYS A 699 37.08 -4.34 13.22
CA LYS A 699 38.02 -4.88 14.21
C LYS A 699 38.85 -3.77 14.85
N ASP A 700 39.48 -2.90 14.04
CA ASP A 700 40.32 -1.81 14.55
C ASP A 700 39.53 -0.86 15.45
N SER A 701 38.33 -0.52 15.05
CA SER A 701 37.42 0.33 15.84
C SER A 701 37.02 -0.32 17.17
N LEU A 702 36.71 -1.62 17.18
CA LEU A 702 36.38 -2.38 18.39
C LEU A 702 37.58 -2.51 19.34
N VAL A 703 38.76 -2.79 18.81
CA VAL A 703 39.98 -2.83 19.62
C VAL A 703 40.24 -1.49 20.27
N ALA A 704 40.11 -0.38 19.52
CA ALA A 704 40.26 0.96 20.07
C ALA A 704 39.20 1.28 21.15
N ALA A 705 37.94 0.85 20.95
CA ALA A 705 36.85 1.03 21.89
C ALA A 705 37.04 0.20 23.19
N ILE A 706 37.70 -0.96 23.14
CA ILE A 706 37.99 -1.80 24.30
C ILE A 706 39.19 -1.24 25.10
N ILE A 707 40.20 -0.76 24.41
CA ILE A 707 41.45 -0.28 25.04
C ILE A 707 41.26 1.13 25.58
N GLY A 708 40.55 2.01 24.89
CA GLY A 708 40.35 3.41 25.24
C GLY A 708 39.97 3.63 26.70
N PRO A 709 38.85 3.08 27.18
CA PRO A 709 38.39 3.25 28.55
C PRO A 709 39.41 2.78 29.62
N SER A 710 40.12 1.67 29.33
CA SER A 710 41.08 1.07 30.22
C SER A 710 42.41 1.86 30.34
N THR A 711 42.62 2.86 29.48
CA THR A 711 43.82 3.71 29.40
C THR A 711 43.53 5.18 29.70
N MET A 712 42.22 5.60 29.78
CA MET A 712 41.85 7.00 29.95
C MET A 712 42.22 7.58 31.34
N ASP A 713 42.27 6.75 32.40
CA ASP A 713 42.47 7.20 33.78
C ASP A 713 43.91 7.55 34.08
N SER A 714 44.89 7.06 33.30
CA SER A 714 46.31 7.35 33.48
C SER A 714 47.09 7.41 32.16
N LYS A 715 47.99 8.39 32.07
CA LYS A 715 48.95 8.49 30.97
C LYS A 715 50.15 7.55 31.16
N PHE A 716 50.23 6.85 32.27
CA PHE A 716 51.35 5.95 32.58
C PHE A 716 50.94 4.51 32.31
N PRO A 717 51.57 3.81 31.35
CA PRO A 717 51.21 2.44 30.97
C PRO A 717 51.29 1.44 32.14
N GLU A 718 52.11 1.75 33.16
CA GLU A 718 52.26 0.94 34.37
C GLU A 718 50.98 0.85 35.22
N GLU A 719 50.04 1.82 35.06
CA GLU A 719 48.79 1.90 35.78
C GLU A 719 47.60 1.33 34.93
N TRP A 720 47.83 0.94 33.72
CA TRP A 720 46.80 0.41 32.85
C TRP A 720 46.32 -0.98 33.26
N ASN A 721 45.02 -1.26 33.09
CA ASN A 721 44.42 -2.53 33.48
C ASN A 721 44.46 -3.57 32.32
N PHE A 722 45.67 -4.10 32.04
CA PHE A 722 45.88 -5.12 31.03
C PHE A 722 45.03 -6.38 31.23
N ALA A 723 44.70 -6.75 32.45
CA ALA A 723 43.89 -7.91 32.77
C ALA A 723 42.41 -7.71 32.33
N GLU A 724 41.93 -6.49 32.40
CA GLU A 724 40.59 -6.13 31.93
C GLU A 724 40.54 -6.05 30.41
N MET A 725 41.53 -5.42 29.81
CA MET A 725 41.66 -5.40 28.34
C MET A 725 41.66 -6.82 27.76
N ARG A 726 42.48 -7.73 28.32
CA ARG A 726 42.53 -9.14 27.97
C ARG A 726 41.15 -9.81 28.09
N ARG A 727 40.46 -9.61 29.21
CA ARG A 727 39.12 -10.18 29.40
C ARG A 727 38.10 -9.72 28.34
N ASN A 728 38.15 -8.44 28.00
CA ASN A 728 37.23 -7.88 27.06
C ASN A 728 37.55 -8.30 25.61
N LEU A 729 38.84 -8.35 25.26
CA LEU A 729 39.28 -8.90 23.97
C LEU A 729 38.95 -10.40 23.81
N ASN A 730 39.11 -11.19 24.91
CA ASN A 730 38.75 -12.62 24.86
C ASN A 730 37.24 -12.85 24.77
N LYS A 731 36.36 -11.93 25.17
CA LYS A 731 34.95 -12.02 24.89
C LYS A 731 34.65 -11.85 23.42
N LEU A 732 35.40 -10.97 22.74
CA LEU A 732 35.25 -10.72 21.31
C LEU A 732 35.88 -11.85 20.48
N ILE A 733 37.14 -12.20 20.79
CA ILE A 733 37.94 -13.21 20.08
C ILE A 733 38.51 -14.17 21.10
N PRO A 734 37.79 -15.26 21.47
CA PRO A 734 38.23 -16.25 22.44
C PRO A 734 39.54 -16.95 22.10
N SER A 735 39.89 -17.03 20.82
CA SER A 735 41.13 -17.65 20.34
C SER A 735 42.35 -16.75 20.46
N TYR A 736 42.20 -15.48 20.82
CA TYR A 736 43.29 -14.52 20.97
C TYR A 736 43.69 -14.38 22.42
N GLU A 737 44.98 -14.62 22.70
CA GLU A 737 45.57 -14.41 24.02
C GLU A 737 46.45 -13.17 24.04
N MET A 738 45.87 -12.04 24.48
CA MET A 738 46.61 -10.79 24.69
C MET A 738 47.70 -10.98 25.72
N ARG A 739 48.89 -10.52 25.42
CA ARG A 739 50.03 -10.43 26.36
C ARG A 739 49.68 -9.44 27.50
N VAL A 740 49.94 -9.81 28.74
CA VAL A 740 49.73 -8.97 29.91
C VAL A 740 51.01 -8.67 30.70
N ASP A 741 52.07 -9.42 30.43
CA ASP A 741 53.33 -9.30 31.10
C ASP A 741 54.33 -8.52 30.23
N TYR A 742 54.39 -7.19 30.50
CA TYR A 742 55.31 -6.29 29.80
C TYR A 742 56.44 -5.90 30.77
N SER A 743 57.67 -5.80 30.28
CA SER A 743 58.79 -5.34 31.05
C SER A 743 58.72 -3.83 31.27
N ALA A 744 59.43 -3.34 32.34
CA ALA A 744 59.48 -1.91 32.66
C ALA A 744 60.06 -1.04 31.53
N ASP A 745 60.95 -1.61 30.70
CA ASP A 745 61.51 -0.90 29.53
C ASP A 745 60.47 -0.83 28.37
N GLU A 746 59.68 -1.88 28.15
CA GLU A 746 58.58 -1.89 27.15
C GLU A 746 57.44 -0.91 27.53
N LEU A 747 57.09 -0.85 28.80
CA LEU A 747 56.09 0.08 29.33
C LEU A 747 56.50 1.55 29.19
N ARG A 748 57.78 1.84 29.23
CA ARG A 748 58.30 3.22 29.20
C ARG A 748 58.06 3.91 27.84
N ASP A 749 58.15 3.14 26.74
CA ASP A 749 57.99 3.64 25.37
C ASP A 749 56.58 3.38 24.81
N MET A 750 55.69 2.70 25.55
CA MET A 750 54.34 2.32 25.15
C MET A 750 53.40 3.52 25.18
N THR A 751 52.66 3.69 24.11
CA THR A 751 51.54 4.62 24.01
C THR A 751 50.22 3.85 23.75
N GLN A 752 49.10 4.46 24.03
CA GLN A 752 47.78 3.86 23.71
C GLN A 752 47.70 3.49 22.21
N GLU A 753 48.16 4.36 21.33
CA GLU A 753 48.15 4.15 19.88
C GLU A 753 49.04 3.00 19.46
N SER A 754 50.28 2.88 20.05
CA SER A 754 51.19 1.76 19.75
C SER A 754 50.59 0.44 20.25
N LEU A 755 49.99 0.39 21.40
CA LEU A 755 49.34 -0.82 21.92
C LEU A 755 48.17 -1.27 21.02
N ILE A 756 47.33 -0.33 20.57
CA ILE A 756 46.23 -0.62 19.61
C ILE A 756 46.82 -1.18 18.32
N GLN A 757 47.84 -0.55 17.77
CA GLN A 757 48.49 -0.99 16.53
C GLN A 757 49.07 -2.40 16.65
N ASP A 758 49.76 -2.70 17.78
CA ASP A 758 50.35 -4.01 18.01
C ASP A 758 49.27 -5.10 18.11
N ILE A 759 48.23 -4.87 18.85
CA ILE A 759 47.10 -5.80 18.94
C ILE A 759 46.38 -5.98 17.62
N CYS A 760 46.16 -4.91 16.86
CA CYS A 760 45.54 -4.99 15.54
C CYS A 760 46.41 -5.82 14.58
N ALA A 761 47.73 -5.64 14.60
CA ALA A 761 48.64 -6.42 13.79
C ALA A 761 48.63 -7.92 14.14
N GLU A 762 48.64 -8.25 15.45
CA GLU A 762 48.53 -9.65 15.90
C GLU A 762 47.19 -10.30 15.46
N LEU A 763 46.10 -9.55 15.53
CA LEU A 763 44.81 -10.02 15.07
C LEU A 763 44.79 -10.18 13.54
N ASP A 764 45.43 -9.30 12.78
CA ASP A 764 45.58 -9.44 11.32
C ASP A 764 46.33 -10.70 10.92
N GLU A 765 47.39 -11.01 11.67
CA GLU A 765 48.12 -12.28 11.45
C GLU A 765 47.22 -13.49 11.78
N LEU A 766 46.44 -13.44 12.84
CA LEU A 766 45.55 -14.51 13.22
C LEU A 766 44.48 -14.74 12.13
N TYR A 767 43.91 -13.64 11.61
CA TYR A 767 42.93 -13.69 10.53
C TYR A 767 43.52 -14.25 9.22
N THR A 768 44.73 -13.81 8.89
CA THR A 768 45.41 -14.27 7.67
C THR A 768 45.71 -15.77 7.74
N LYS A 769 46.17 -16.29 8.90
CA LYS A 769 46.34 -17.74 9.10
C LYS A 769 45.05 -18.51 8.90
N LYS A 770 43.94 -17.95 9.40
CA LYS A 770 42.60 -18.56 9.21
C LYS A 770 42.17 -18.54 7.75
N GLU A 771 42.42 -17.44 7.04
CA GLU A 771 42.16 -17.33 5.59
C GLU A 771 42.99 -18.34 4.77
N GLU A 772 44.24 -18.61 5.17
CA GLU A 772 45.06 -19.65 4.54
C GLU A 772 44.53 -21.06 4.78
N GLU A 773 44.01 -21.35 5.99
CA GLU A 773 43.40 -22.65 6.33
C GLU A 773 42.11 -22.92 5.58
N VAL A 774 41.25 -21.93 5.43
CA VAL A 774 39.92 -22.01 4.82
C VAL A 774 39.94 -21.88 3.30
N GLY A 775 40.91 -21.07 2.81
CA GLY A 775 40.97 -20.62 1.44
C GLY A 775 40.29 -19.26 1.23
N ALA A 776 40.96 -18.36 0.50
CA ALA A 776 40.53 -16.96 0.37
C ALA A 776 39.13 -16.81 -0.24
N GLU A 777 38.76 -17.54 -1.27
CA GLU A 777 37.47 -17.45 -1.93
C GLU A 777 36.32 -17.91 -0.99
N GLN A 778 36.56 -19.01 -0.26
CA GLN A 778 35.58 -19.52 0.69
C GLN A 778 35.44 -18.60 1.89
N MET A 779 36.53 -17.95 2.32
CA MET A 779 36.47 -16.97 3.42
C MET A 779 35.67 -15.75 3.02
N ARG A 780 35.80 -15.23 1.79
CA ARG A 780 34.95 -14.13 1.27
C ARG A 780 33.45 -14.48 1.33
N GLU A 781 33.10 -15.74 0.96
CA GLU A 781 31.70 -16.16 1.03
C GLU A 781 31.20 -16.29 2.47
N ILE A 782 32.05 -16.78 3.39
CA ILE A 782 31.73 -16.87 4.82
C ILE A 782 31.48 -15.48 5.40
N GLU A 783 32.33 -14.51 5.10
CA GLU A 783 32.18 -13.11 5.52
C GLU A 783 30.85 -12.52 5.05
N ARG A 784 30.47 -12.74 3.78
CA ARG A 784 29.19 -12.29 3.24
C ARG A 784 28.01 -12.93 3.96
N VAL A 785 28.04 -14.24 4.17
CA VAL A 785 26.99 -15.00 4.88
C VAL A 785 26.81 -14.48 6.30
N ILE A 786 27.94 -14.29 7.02
CA ILE A 786 27.92 -13.78 8.40
C ILE A 786 27.34 -12.37 8.44
N LEU A 787 27.87 -11.46 7.62
CA LEU A 787 27.46 -10.06 7.64
C LEU A 787 25.98 -9.90 7.27
N LEU A 788 25.50 -10.57 6.20
CA LEU A 788 24.07 -10.54 5.83
C LEU A 788 23.19 -11.06 6.98
N ARG A 789 23.55 -12.18 7.60
CA ARG A 789 22.78 -12.76 8.69
C ARG A 789 22.73 -11.87 9.93
N VAL A 790 23.85 -11.30 10.31
CA VAL A 790 23.96 -10.41 11.49
C VAL A 790 23.14 -9.15 11.24
N VAL A 791 23.33 -8.51 10.08
CA VAL A 791 22.60 -7.30 9.70
C VAL A 791 21.08 -7.57 9.67
N ASP A 792 20.63 -8.64 9.01
CA ASP A 792 19.19 -8.96 8.89
C ASP A 792 18.55 -9.23 10.26
N SER A 793 19.25 -9.97 11.15
CA SER A 793 18.72 -10.25 12.49
C SER A 793 18.59 -9.00 13.34
N LEU A 794 19.67 -8.22 13.46
CA LEU A 794 19.69 -7.02 14.30
C LEU A 794 18.82 -5.89 13.75
N TRP A 795 18.71 -5.78 12.42
CA TRP A 795 17.80 -4.82 11.77
C TRP A 795 16.34 -5.14 12.05
N MET A 796 15.92 -6.40 11.98
CA MET A 796 14.57 -6.82 12.34
C MET A 796 14.25 -6.54 13.82
N ASP A 797 15.21 -6.80 14.72
CA ASP A 797 15.04 -6.48 16.14
C ASP A 797 14.93 -4.96 16.37
N HIS A 798 15.71 -4.18 15.62
CA HIS A 798 15.67 -2.73 15.69
C HIS A 798 14.34 -2.15 15.19
N ILE A 799 13.77 -2.67 14.08
CA ILE A 799 12.43 -2.27 13.58
C ILE A 799 11.40 -2.48 14.70
N ASP A 800 11.39 -3.64 15.34
CA ASP A 800 10.45 -3.96 16.41
C ASP A 800 10.62 -3.01 17.61
N ALA A 801 11.86 -2.74 18.02
CA ALA A 801 12.17 -1.81 19.10
C ALA A 801 11.74 -0.37 18.77
N MET A 802 11.90 0.08 17.51
CA MET A 802 11.45 1.39 17.06
C MET A 802 9.91 1.48 17.01
N ASP A 803 9.20 0.40 16.67
CA ASP A 803 7.73 0.37 16.72
C ASP A 803 7.22 0.44 18.17
N GLN A 804 7.92 -0.20 19.11
CA GLN A 804 7.63 -0.10 20.54
C GLN A 804 7.88 1.31 21.07
N LEU A 805 9.02 1.93 20.72
CA LEU A 805 9.33 3.32 21.06
C LEU A 805 8.24 4.28 20.56
N LYS A 806 7.79 4.11 19.30
CA LYS A 806 6.73 4.93 18.70
C LYS A 806 5.43 4.85 19.50
N SER A 807 5.06 3.68 19.99
CA SER A 807 3.84 3.49 20.77
C SER A 807 3.86 4.22 22.12
N GLY A 808 5.05 4.37 22.75
CA GLY A 808 5.21 5.02 24.04
C GLY A 808 5.56 6.52 23.99
N ILE A 809 6.17 6.98 22.91
CA ILE A 809 6.75 8.33 22.83
C ILE A 809 5.72 9.46 22.92
N GLY A 810 4.45 9.18 22.56
CA GLY A 810 3.35 10.14 22.64
C GLY A 810 3.13 10.73 24.04
N LEU A 811 3.48 9.99 25.10
CA LEU A 811 3.39 10.45 26.48
C LEU A 811 4.35 11.61 26.78
N ARG A 812 5.44 11.77 26.02
CA ARG A 812 6.40 12.88 26.17
C ARG A 812 5.77 14.25 25.85
N ALA A 813 4.67 14.27 25.08
CA ALA A 813 3.90 15.50 24.83
C ALA A 813 3.38 16.13 26.12
N ILE A 814 3.08 15.36 27.16
CA ILE A 814 2.66 15.85 28.48
C ILE A 814 3.78 16.69 29.12
N GLY A 815 5.05 16.32 28.87
CA GLY A 815 6.22 17.07 29.30
C GLY A 815 6.60 18.25 28.42
N GLN A 816 5.74 18.69 27.48
CA GLN A 816 5.97 19.78 26.50
C GLN A 816 7.16 19.52 25.57
N GLN A 817 7.56 18.28 25.37
CA GLN A 817 8.54 17.86 24.38
C GLN A 817 7.84 17.47 23.08
N ASP A 818 8.46 17.77 21.93
CA ASP A 818 7.96 17.32 20.65
C ASP A 818 8.22 15.80 20.49
N PRO A 819 7.17 14.95 20.46
CA PRO A 819 7.33 13.50 20.37
C PRO A 819 8.12 13.05 19.13
N ALA A 820 7.99 13.76 18.00
CA ALA A 820 8.71 13.39 16.79
C ALA A 820 10.22 13.70 16.88
N ALA A 821 10.59 14.80 17.57
CA ALA A 821 11.98 15.15 17.81
C ALA A 821 12.64 14.17 18.79
N GLU A 822 11.95 13.79 19.88
CA GLU A 822 12.44 12.82 20.86
C GLU A 822 12.55 11.41 20.24
N TYR A 823 11.58 11.01 19.42
CA TYR A 823 11.66 9.77 18.66
C TYR A 823 12.90 9.74 17.74
N GLY A 824 13.19 10.86 17.07
CA GLY A 824 14.40 10.99 16.25
C GLY A 824 15.68 10.85 17.06
N LYS A 825 15.74 11.40 18.28
CA LYS A 825 16.92 11.36 19.15
C LYS A 825 17.14 9.97 19.75
N GLU A 826 16.12 9.41 20.41
CA GLU A 826 16.20 8.07 21.00
C GLU A 826 16.43 7.00 19.92
N GLY A 827 15.77 7.13 18.77
CA GLY A 827 15.97 6.24 17.64
C GLY A 827 17.36 6.32 17.01
N PHE A 828 18.03 7.47 17.10
CA PHE A 828 19.43 7.59 16.69
C PHE A 828 20.36 6.85 17.66
N ASP A 829 20.16 7.02 18.95
CA ASP A 829 20.96 6.33 19.98
C ASP A 829 20.80 4.80 19.87
N MET A 830 19.57 4.31 19.65
CA MET A 830 19.29 2.89 19.43
C MET A 830 19.95 2.38 18.14
N PHE A 831 19.96 3.18 17.09
CA PHE A 831 20.60 2.83 15.83
C PHE A 831 22.12 2.73 15.95
N GLU A 832 22.77 3.65 16.66
CA GLU A 832 24.21 3.58 16.95
C GLU A 832 24.57 2.32 17.74
N GLN A 833 23.75 1.97 18.74
CA GLN A 833 23.93 0.72 19.51
C GLN A 833 23.80 -0.52 18.59
N MET A 834 22.81 -0.53 17.69
CA MET A 834 22.68 -1.62 16.72
C MET A 834 23.88 -1.72 15.79
N ILE A 835 24.39 -0.61 15.26
CA ILE A 835 25.60 -0.61 14.42
C ILE A 835 26.80 -1.15 15.18
N GLY A 836 26.99 -0.75 16.46
CA GLY A 836 28.01 -1.32 17.32
C GLY A 836 27.86 -2.82 17.51
N ALA A 837 26.65 -3.32 17.72
CA ALA A 837 26.37 -4.74 17.83
C ALA A 837 26.63 -5.50 16.51
N ILE A 838 26.29 -4.91 15.35
CA ILE A 838 26.64 -5.49 14.03
C ILE A 838 28.15 -5.65 13.89
N GLN A 839 28.93 -4.65 14.26
CA GLN A 839 30.38 -4.71 14.19
C GLN A 839 30.94 -5.80 15.12
N GLU A 840 30.49 -5.83 16.39
CA GLU A 840 30.91 -6.81 17.38
C GLU A 840 30.60 -8.24 16.96
N ASP A 841 29.36 -8.52 16.58
CA ASP A 841 28.94 -9.85 16.17
C ASP A 841 29.61 -10.31 14.87
N THR A 842 29.79 -9.40 13.90
CA THR A 842 30.47 -9.73 12.63
C THR A 842 31.91 -10.13 12.90
N VAL A 843 32.67 -9.33 13.63
CA VAL A 843 34.07 -9.64 13.98
C VAL A 843 34.12 -10.93 14.81
N ARG A 844 33.27 -11.05 15.83
CA ARG A 844 33.23 -12.25 16.67
C ARG A 844 32.99 -13.52 15.86
N TYR A 845 32.03 -13.53 14.97
CA TYR A 845 31.74 -14.71 14.15
C TYR A 845 32.82 -14.98 13.10
N CYS A 846 33.36 -13.97 12.42
CA CYS A 846 34.41 -14.13 11.44
C CYS A 846 35.70 -14.74 12.04
N TYR A 847 36.06 -14.34 13.26
CA TYR A 847 37.23 -14.88 13.96
C TYR A 847 37.00 -16.27 14.58
N ASN A 848 35.75 -16.64 14.91
CA ASN A 848 35.45 -17.88 15.63
C ASN A 848 34.85 -18.99 14.76
N VAL A 849 34.55 -18.73 13.48
CA VAL A 849 33.98 -19.76 12.60
C VAL A 849 34.94 -20.95 12.43
N SER A 850 34.42 -22.16 12.65
CA SER A 850 35.11 -23.43 12.34
C SER A 850 34.53 -24.06 11.10
N VAL A 851 35.35 -24.51 10.16
CA VAL A 851 34.89 -25.00 8.87
C VAL A 851 34.74 -26.51 8.92
N ASP A 852 33.58 -26.99 9.31
CA ASP A 852 33.19 -28.40 9.17
C ASP A 852 32.21 -28.69 7.99
N THR A 853 31.67 -27.67 7.34
CA THR A 853 30.66 -27.78 6.28
C THR A 853 30.77 -26.63 5.27
N LYS A 854 30.34 -26.87 4.01
CA LYS A 854 30.19 -25.81 3.00
C LYS A 854 29.29 -24.71 3.54
N ALA A 855 29.75 -23.46 3.49
CA ALA A 855 28.94 -22.30 3.87
C ALA A 855 27.77 -22.16 2.90
N GLU A 856 26.54 -22.35 3.38
CA GLU A 856 25.32 -22.10 2.64
C GLU A 856 24.62 -20.88 3.22
N ARG A 857 24.20 -19.96 2.37
CA ARG A 857 23.38 -18.84 2.77
C ARG A 857 22.00 -19.36 3.19
N LYS A 858 21.60 -19.07 4.41
CA LYS A 858 20.25 -19.36 4.90
C LYS A 858 19.58 -18.07 5.31
N SER A 859 18.39 -17.82 4.78
CA SER A 859 17.58 -16.67 5.21
C SER A 859 17.24 -16.78 6.70
N VAL A 860 17.34 -15.70 7.42
CA VAL A 860 16.88 -15.59 8.82
C VAL A 860 15.35 -15.72 8.89
N THR A 861 14.67 -15.51 7.77
CA THR A 861 13.22 -15.49 7.61
C THR A 861 12.59 -16.86 7.32
N GLY A 862 13.16 -17.97 7.81
CA GLY A 862 12.81 -19.36 7.51
C GLY A 862 11.36 -19.83 7.80
N GLY A 863 10.33 -18.99 7.60
CA GLY A 863 8.91 -19.29 7.75
C GLY A 863 8.05 -18.63 6.67
N SER A 864 6.74 -18.91 6.65
CA SER A 864 5.81 -18.24 5.74
C SER A 864 5.75 -16.74 6.07
N MET A 865 6.13 -15.90 5.11
CA MET A 865 6.02 -14.45 5.21
C MET A 865 4.62 -14.00 4.79
N THR A 866 4.03 -13.06 5.53
CA THR A 866 2.74 -12.46 5.22
C THR A 866 2.96 -10.98 4.91
N ALA A 867 2.56 -10.56 3.72
CA ALA A 867 2.54 -9.15 3.34
C ALA A 867 1.22 -8.53 3.78
N SER A 868 1.26 -7.44 4.52
CA SER A 868 0.08 -6.74 5.01
C SER A 868 0.27 -5.23 4.95
N LYS A 869 -0.85 -4.51 4.82
CA LYS A 869 -0.89 -3.07 4.98
C LYS A 869 -1.57 -2.82 6.33
N SER A 870 -0.84 -2.28 7.32
CA SER A 870 -1.40 -2.03 8.65
C SER A 870 -2.28 -0.80 8.60
N GLU A 871 -3.53 -0.92 9.01
CA GLU A 871 -4.44 0.20 9.16
C GLU A 871 -4.19 0.89 10.50
N TYR A 872 -3.79 2.17 10.46
CA TYR A 872 -4.13 3.08 11.53
C TYR A 872 -5.62 3.39 11.39
N HIS A 873 -6.39 3.07 12.41
CA HIS A 873 -7.82 3.29 12.44
C HIS A 873 -8.17 4.73 12.12
N ASP A 874 -8.64 4.95 10.92
CA ASP A 874 -9.70 5.86 10.54
C ASP A 874 -10.29 5.29 9.25
N GLU A 875 -11.55 4.93 9.34
CA GLU A 875 -12.38 4.21 8.41
C GLU A 875 -12.30 4.68 6.96
N GLU A 876 -11.72 3.86 6.05
CA GLU A 876 -12.17 3.82 4.65
C GLU A 876 -12.02 2.41 4.07
N PRO A 877 -12.99 1.93 3.29
CA PRO A 877 -13.00 0.56 2.81
C PRO A 877 -11.94 0.36 1.73
N GLN A 878 -10.92 -0.42 2.03
CA GLN A 878 -10.14 -1.03 0.96
C GLN A 878 -10.99 -2.09 0.29
N SER A 879 -11.12 -1.99 -1.04
CA SER A 879 -11.64 -3.05 -1.88
C SER A 879 -10.74 -4.29 -1.72
N GLY A 880 -11.11 -5.17 -0.79
CA GLY A 880 -10.48 -6.47 -0.68
C GLY A 880 -10.80 -7.28 -1.93
N GLU A 881 -9.81 -7.61 -2.71
CA GLU A 881 -9.94 -8.63 -3.73
C GLU A 881 -10.36 -9.95 -3.09
N PRO A 882 -11.29 -10.69 -3.68
CA PRO A 882 -11.60 -12.02 -3.22
C PRO A 882 -10.36 -12.88 -3.41
N ALA A 883 -9.93 -13.53 -2.34
CA ALA A 883 -8.99 -14.63 -2.44
C ALA A 883 -9.53 -15.58 -3.53
N GLN A 884 -8.88 -15.59 -4.68
CA GLN A 884 -9.14 -16.61 -5.68
C GLN A 884 -8.93 -17.93 -5.00
N HIS A 885 -9.96 -18.77 -5.03
CA HIS A 885 -9.81 -20.19 -4.79
C HIS A 885 -8.58 -20.64 -5.58
N LYS A 886 -7.47 -20.89 -4.89
CA LYS A 886 -6.48 -21.80 -5.41
C LYS A 886 -7.27 -23.09 -5.66
N GLU A 887 -7.49 -23.42 -6.91
CA GLU A 887 -7.68 -24.81 -7.25
C GLU A 887 -6.51 -25.54 -6.62
N GLU A 888 -6.79 -26.20 -5.50
CA GLU A 888 -5.94 -27.24 -4.99
C GLU A 888 -5.70 -28.19 -6.15
N ARG A 889 -4.53 -28.10 -6.76
CA ARG A 889 -3.99 -29.27 -7.43
C ARG A 889 -4.03 -30.34 -6.36
N GLU A 890 -5.01 -31.22 -6.47
CA GLU A 890 -5.04 -32.48 -5.78
C GLU A 890 -3.69 -33.17 -5.99
N HIS A 891 -2.76 -32.91 -5.09
CA HIS A 891 -1.83 -33.95 -4.72
C HIS A 891 -2.73 -35.05 -4.14
N ARG A 892 -3.07 -36.02 -4.97
CA ARG A 892 -3.54 -37.32 -4.49
C ARG A 892 -2.54 -37.82 -3.46
N GLN A 893 -2.76 -37.46 -2.21
CA GLN A 893 -2.27 -38.26 -1.11
C GLN A 893 -2.98 -39.58 -1.25
N GLU A 894 -2.23 -40.61 -1.61
CA GLU A 894 -2.70 -41.99 -1.49
C GLU A 894 -3.22 -42.17 -0.07
N THR A 895 -4.52 -42.33 0.03
CA THR A 895 -5.20 -42.63 1.28
C THR A 895 -4.66 -43.98 1.75
N VAL A 896 -3.81 -43.96 2.77
CA VAL A 896 -3.43 -45.16 3.49
C VAL A 896 -4.72 -45.73 4.07
N ARG A 897 -5.29 -46.74 3.40
CA ARG A 897 -6.42 -47.50 3.91
C ARG A 897 -5.90 -48.25 5.12
N ARG A 898 -6.45 -47.97 6.30
CA ARG A 898 -6.27 -48.79 7.47
C ARG A 898 -6.80 -50.19 7.15
N GLU A 899 -6.01 -51.22 7.39
CA GLU A 899 -6.34 -52.61 7.14
C GLU A 899 -7.40 -53.18 8.11
N SER A 900 -7.84 -52.43 9.11
CA SER A 900 -8.84 -52.85 10.08
C SER A 900 -9.95 -51.82 10.29
N PRO A 901 -11.23 -52.21 10.38
CA PRO A 901 -12.35 -51.33 10.62
C PRO A 901 -12.28 -50.73 12.03
N LYS A 902 -12.67 -49.44 12.15
CA LYS A 902 -12.69 -48.73 13.42
C LYS A 902 -13.72 -49.31 14.37
N ILE A 903 -13.28 -49.91 15.49
CA ILE A 903 -14.16 -50.54 16.48
C ILE A 903 -14.81 -49.45 17.36
N GLY A 904 -16.13 -49.43 17.40
CA GLY A 904 -16.89 -48.46 18.20
C GLY A 904 -16.79 -48.80 19.70
N ARG A 905 -16.87 -47.80 20.57
CA ARG A 905 -16.76 -47.94 22.04
C ARG A 905 -17.73 -48.98 22.64
N ASN A 906 -18.86 -49.21 21.99
CA ASN A 906 -19.91 -50.16 22.45
C ASN A 906 -19.90 -51.50 21.74
N ASP A 907 -19.02 -51.68 20.76
CA ASP A 907 -18.90 -52.96 20.02
C ASP A 907 -18.26 -54.08 20.86
N PRO A 908 -18.47 -55.32 20.53
CA PRO A 908 -17.79 -56.43 21.18
C PRO A 908 -16.27 -56.32 21.06
N CYS A 909 -15.55 -56.55 22.13
CA CYS A 909 -14.11 -56.43 22.14
C CYS A 909 -13.45 -57.50 21.25
N PRO A 910 -12.53 -57.14 20.36
CA PRO A 910 -11.87 -58.07 19.45
C PRO A 910 -11.03 -59.14 20.15
N CYS A 911 -10.71 -58.95 21.43
CA CYS A 911 -9.98 -59.94 22.23
C CYS A 911 -10.80 -61.19 22.58
N GLY A 912 -12.06 -61.28 22.15
CA GLY A 912 -12.92 -62.48 22.40
C GLY A 912 -13.50 -62.56 23.81
N SER A 913 -13.36 -61.55 24.65
CA SER A 913 -13.80 -61.60 26.07
C SER A 913 -15.31 -61.42 26.26
N GLY A 914 -16.10 -61.24 25.21
CA GLY A 914 -17.55 -61.04 25.29
C GLY A 914 -17.98 -59.70 25.92
N LYS A 915 -17.03 -58.83 26.32
CA LYS A 915 -17.28 -57.53 26.91
C LYS A 915 -17.24 -56.44 25.83
N LYS A 916 -17.95 -55.28 26.08
CA LYS A 916 -17.85 -54.13 25.19
C LYS A 916 -16.43 -53.55 25.18
N TYR A 917 -15.95 -53.09 24.04
CA TYR A 917 -14.57 -52.58 23.83
C TYR A 917 -14.14 -51.56 24.88
N LYS A 918 -15.00 -50.60 25.24
CA LYS A 918 -14.74 -49.60 26.30
C LYS A 918 -14.47 -50.22 27.70
N ASN A 919 -14.97 -51.43 27.97
CA ASN A 919 -14.83 -52.08 29.26
C ASN A 919 -13.75 -53.19 29.26
N CYS A 920 -12.98 -53.30 28.20
CA CYS A 920 -11.95 -54.31 28.03
C CYS A 920 -10.64 -53.70 27.49
N CYS A 921 -10.34 -53.79 26.21
CA CYS A 921 -9.03 -53.44 25.66
C CYS A 921 -8.85 -51.90 25.39
N MET A 922 -9.92 -51.14 25.32
CA MET A 922 -9.83 -49.69 25.00
C MET A 922 -8.86 -48.87 25.90
N LYS A 923 -8.74 -49.22 27.20
CA LYS A 923 -7.81 -48.56 28.11
C LYS A 923 -6.34 -48.96 27.87
N LYS A 924 -6.09 -50.16 27.30
CA LYS A 924 -4.74 -50.60 26.91
C LYS A 924 -4.34 -49.97 25.58
N ASP A 925 -5.24 -49.97 24.61
CA ASP A 925 -4.98 -49.41 23.28
C ASP A 925 -4.85 -47.87 23.28
N MET A 926 -5.35 -47.16 24.32
CA MET A 926 -5.12 -45.73 24.54
C MET A 926 -3.78 -45.42 25.24
N ALA A 927 -3.21 -46.39 25.97
CA ALA A 927 -1.91 -46.23 26.61
C ALA A 927 -0.73 -46.53 25.67
N ASP A 928 -0.96 -47.25 24.56
CA ASP A 928 0.04 -47.56 23.56
C ASP A 928 0.09 -46.53 22.42
N THR A 929 -0.68 -45.42 22.51
CA THR A 929 -0.76 -44.32 21.52
C THR A 929 -0.36 -42.97 22.08
N GLU A 930 0.20 -42.87 23.32
CA GLU A 930 0.88 -41.66 23.85
C GLU A 930 2.39 -41.67 23.57
#